data_73d4a0225961b57da518d7676fab7dba
#
_entry.id   73d4a0225961b57da518d7676fab7dba
#
_cell.length_a   1.000
_cell.length_b   1.000
_cell.length_c   1.000
_cell.angle_alpha   90.00
_cell.angle_beta   90.00
_cell.angle_gamma   90.00
#
_symmetry.space_group_name_H-M   'P 1'
#
loop_
_entity.id
_entity.type
_entity.pdbx_description
1 polymer ?
#
loop_
_entity_poly.entity_id
_entity_poly.type
_entity_poly.pdbx_seq_one_letter_code
_entity_poly.pdbx_strand_id
1 'polypeptide(L)'
;MSEKPKNRYFVPKNGRNRTQPVSARAAWLLVLSCFCVLLLLCWSAGYGLSARPGPREISKSASTEPNAAREQVSAQPNAVKTACELIYQGKFDAAAELIEQPDRTVYPQLGRLAEIIQQYKGISEQRQSAREAAYREQLVELQKRQAQGKTTDVNDTNDVNDVNDIVNVLSVITKASEFASQEQREHLFSDAFVKETIQKAIDKAADFELRGKWLDAYINCYSWLKAIDPNNKAYSDYGEQLLDKAIIVVSLQDSPCESREERYKGIEKGMFVWAIEVLSGHYVRRTIDYSHMAKQAVRQCKLLAEVMPTAFAPKPQGQSSESSPSSPDANQLTAWSAGLAAISDQIEQSSTGLKKDELIDVFEKVLALNKATLELSQSALVAQFTEAALSALDPYTVMVWPRQVQEFEKSMTNEFTGIGIEISKPKGLLTVASLLQDTPAYKAGLDAGDVIVAVDGVQTKDMTLLCAVRKIIGPAATKVTLTIKRPGQEKTRDIVITRGKITVPTLRGWNRTETGKWLYMIDEPNRIGYVRVTGFSSETASELEEVLKNLEGQGLQALILDLRFNTGGLLTSAIEVSDKFLKEGTIVTTRSPYAGVLTYAPAHEKDTHPNYPMVILINYSSASASEIVAGALADKTHNRAVLVGDRTHGKGSVQGITHYPRGAAQLKYTMAHYHLPSDQRVKTREETEKQGKKDWGIGPDVEIELTSDELKKMLDIQRGNDVLVQAGRDPNSASLKRHSAQETVAADPQLAVGMLIIKTKLIEAQLAALAAGQTRPVSAKAL
;
A
#
# COMPACT_ATOMS: atom_id res chain seq x y z
N MET A 1 -49.87 -23.05 -22.98
CA MET A 1 -48.69 -23.90 -23.14
C MET A 1 -47.62 -23.03 -23.75
N SER A 2 -46.80 -22.45 -22.91
CA SER A 2 -45.69 -21.57 -23.31
C SER A 2 -44.44 -22.08 -22.62
N GLU A 3 -43.52 -22.54 -23.42
CA GLU A 3 -42.22 -23.00 -22.97
C GLU A 3 -41.35 -21.80 -22.60
N LYS A 4 -40.75 -21.85 -21.41
CA LYS A 4 -39.69 -20.95 -20.96
C LYS A 4 -38.35 -21.43 -21.53
N PRO A 5 -37.47 -20.56 -22.04
CA PRO A 5 -36.13 -20.95 -22.43
C PRO A 5 -35.27 -21.16 -21.20
N LYS A 6 -34.64 -22.33 -21.09
CA LYS A 6 -33.59 -22.67 -20.14
C LYS A 6 -32.29 -22.01 -20.56
N ASN A 7 -31.83 -21.02 -19.83
CA ASN A 7 -30.47 -20.51 -19.94
C ASN A 7 -29.50 -21.57 -19.43
N ARG A 8 -28.78 -22.19 -20.35
CA ARG A 8 -27.60 -23.04 -20.06
C ARG A 8 -26.39 -22.12 -20.02
N TYR A 9 -25.84 -21.91 -18.83
CA TYR A 9 -24.49 -21.34 -18.69
C TYR A 9 -23.47 -22.34 -19.27
N PHE A 10 -22.78 -21.91 -20.30
CA PHE A 10 -21.65 -22.63 -20.90
C PHE A 10 -20.45 -22.52 -19.99
N VAL A 11 -20.01 -23.64 -19.43
CA VAL A 11 -18.67 -23.82 -18.89
C VAL A 11 -17.79 -24.25 -20.06
N PRO A 12 -16.79 -23.47 -20.51
CA PRO A 12 -15.89 -23.89 -21.55
C PRO A 12 -14.92 -24.92 -21.00
N LYS A 13 -15.00 -26.15 -21.50
CA LYS A 13 -13.94 -27.15 -21.33
C LYS A 13 -12.75 -26.79 -22.23
N ASN A 14 -11.58 -26.69 -21.58
CA ASN A 14 -10.24 -26.84 -22.15
C ASN A 14 -10.00 -26.33 -23.59
N GLY A 15 -9.55 -25.11 -23.71
CA GLY A 15 -8.80 -24.61 -24.85
C GLY A 15 -7.65 -23.77 -24.37
N ARG A 16 -6.40 -24.18 -24.68
CA ARG A 16 -5.18 -23.42 -24.40
C ARG A 16 -5.25 -22.08 -25.11
N ASN A 17 -5.68 -21.03 -24.42
CA ASN A 17 -5.44 -19.66 -24.87
C ASN A 17 -4.67 -18.93 -23.77
N ARG A 18 -3.48 -18.47 -24.17
CA ARG A 18 -2.63 -17.56 -23.42
C ARG A 18 -3.38 -16.22 -23.21
N THR A 19 -4.08 -16.08 -22.11
CA THR A 19 -4.63 -14.78 -21.69
C THR A 19 -3.58 -14.11 -20.80
N GLN A 20 -3.11 -12.95 -21.26
CA GLN A 20 -2.21 -12.08 -20.51
C GLN A 20 -2.97 -11.37 -19.38
N PRO A 21 -2.29 -11.01 -18.27
CA PRO A 21 -2.93 -10.43 -17.09
C PRO A 21 -3.30 -8.98 -17.31
N VAL A 22 -4.46 -8.62 -16.85
CA VAL A 22 -4.99 -7.25 -16.81
C VAL A 22 -4.54 -6.58 -15.52
N SER A 23 -3.98 -5.46 -15.71
CA SER A 23 -3.26 -4.42 -14.97
C SER A 23 -3.60 -4.14 -13.48
N ALA A 24 -2.54 -4.05 -12.69
CA ALA A 24 -2.44 -3.41 -11.36
C ALA A 24 -2.78 -1.89 -11.32
N ARG A 25 -3.42 -1.34 -12.34
CA ARG A 25 -3.61 0.10 -12.56
C ARG A 25 -4.83 0.70 -11.91
N ALA A 26 -5.89 -0.07 -11.76
CA ALA A 26 -7.06 0.37 -11.01
C ALA A 26 -6.68 0.73 -9.55
N ALA A 27 -5.69 0.04 -9.01
CA ALA A 27 -5.11 0.38 -7.71
C ALA A 27 -4.35 1.73 -7.68
N TRP A 28 -3.75 2.17 -8.80
CA TRP A 28 -2.89 3.36 -8.81
C TRP A 28 -3.59 4.68 -9.18
N LEU A 29 -4.59 4.66 -10.05
CA LEU A 29 -5.45 5.84 -10.28
C LEU A 29 -6.36 6.10 -9.07
N LEU A 30 -6.79 5.04 -8.38
CA LEU A 30 -7.36 5.12 -7.03
C LEU A 30 -6.30 5.49 -5.97
N VAL A 31 -5.03 5.14 -6.13
CA VAL A 31 -3.98 5.50 -5.17
C VAL A 31 -3.62 6.99 -5.23
N LEU A 32 -3.60 7.66 -6.37
CA LEU A 32 -3.47 9.13 -6.42
C LEU A 32 -4.77 9.86 -6.03
N SER A 33 -5.94 9.28 -6.25
CA SER A 33 -7.22 9.78 -5.74
C SER A 33 -7.63 9.12 -4.40
N CYS A 34 -7.10 7.96 -4.06
CA CYS A 34 -7.45 7.12 -2.90
C CYS A 34 -6.34 6.96 -1.87
N PHE A 35 -5.17 7.60 -1.99
CA PHE A 35 -4.25 7.63 -0.83
C PHE A 35 -4.92 8.29 0.39
N CYS A 36 -5.91 9.16 0.13
CA CYS A 36 -6.83 9.64 1.16
C CYS A 36 -8.04 8.71 1.42
N VAL A 37 -8.45 7.88 0.45
CA VAL A 37 -9.64 7.00 0.56
C VAL A 37 -9.25 5.58 1.00
N LEU A 38 -8.07 5.08 0.67
CA LEU A 38 -7.57 3.76 1.11
C LEU A 38 -7.30 3.71 2.62
N LEU A 39 -6.90 4.81 3.25
CA LEU A 39 -6.89 4.91 4.71
C LEU A 39 -8.30 4.91 5.32
N LEU A 40 -9.35 5.20 4.55
CA LEU A 40 -10.74 5.22 4.99
C LEU A 40 -11.50 3.93 4.68
N LEU A 41 -11.17 3.24 3.59
CA LEU A 41 -11.76 1.93 3.26
C LEU A 41 -11.15 0.78 4.07
N CYS A 42 -9.93 0.92 4.58
CA CYS A 42 -9.37 0.02 5.61
C CYS A 42 -10.16 0.04 6.93
N TRP A 43 -11.09 0.98 7.10
CA TRP A 43 -11.91 1.11 8.31
C TRP A 43 -13.31 0.52 8.19
N SER A 44 -13.81 0.29 7.01
CA SER A 44 -15.14 -0.28 6.79
C SER A 44 -15.14 -1.65 6.11
N ALA A 45 -14.08 -1.98 5.39
CA ALA A 45 -13.88 -3.29 4.79
C ALA A 45 -12.58 -3.86 5.34
N GLY A 46 -12.66 -4.94 6.12
CA GLY A 46 -11.47 -5.69 6.53
C GLY A 46 -10.74 -6.14 5.28
N TYR A 47 -9.58 -5.55 4.98
CA TYR A 47 -8.74 -6.04 3.92
C TYR A 47 -8.21 -7.41 4.30
N GLY A 48 -8.69 -8.42 3.64
CA GLY A 48 -8.14 -9.75 3.69
C GLY A 48 -6.72 -9.74 3.14
N LEU A 49 -5.76 -9.87 4.04
CA LEU A 49 -4.40 -10.23 3.69
C LEU A 49 -4.42 -11.63 3.08
N SER A 50 -3.71 -11.81 1.98
CA SER A 50 -3.64 -13.11 1.30
C SER A 50 -3.01 -14.15 2.22
N ALA A 51 -3.81 -15.04 2.79
CA ALA A 51 -3.30 -16.18 3.51
C ALA A 51 -2.54 -17.11 2.56
N ARG A 52 -1.30 -17.40 2.87
CA ARG A 52 -0.47 -18.40 2.21
C ARG A 52 -0.49 -19.70 3.02
N PRO A 53 -0.26 -20.84 2.38
CA PRO A 53 -0.20 -22.12 3.08
C PRO A 53 0.96 -22.15 4.07
N GLY A 54 0.71 -22.73 5.25
CA GLY A 54 1.66 -22.91 6.34
C GLY A 54 2.91 -23.73 5.98
N PRO A 55 3.91 -23.73 6.85
CA PRO A 55 5.19 -24.36 6.58
C PRO A 55 5.04 -25.88 6.39
N ARG A 56 5.65 -26.41 5.33
CA ARG A 56 5.78 -27.84 5.10
C ARG A 56 6.79 -28.41 6.07
N GLU A 57 6.41 -29.46 6.77
CA GLU A 57 7.32 -30.32 7.53
C GLU A 57 8.43 -30.88 6.63
N ILE A 58 9.68 -30.71 7.06
CA ILE A 58 10.84 -31.36 6.43
C ILE A 58 11.07 -32.66 7.17
N SER A 59 10.98 -33.77 6.43
CA SER A 59 11.24 -35.11 6.89
C SER A 59 12.70 -35.31 7.37
N LYS A 60 12.85 -35.97 8.49
CA LYS A 60 14.12 -36.42 9.05
C LYS A 60 14.77 -37.48 8.17
N SER A 61 16.08 -37.35 7.91
CA SER A 61 16.94 -38.50 7.65
C SER A 61 18.15 -38.46 8.59
N ALA A 62 18.34 -39.55 9.31
CA ALA A 62 19.38 -39.76 10.31
C ALA A 62 20.62 -40.38 9.72
N SER A 63 21.74 -40.12 10.35
CA SER A 63 22.92 -41.00 10.64
C SER A 63 24.20 -40.13 10.62
N THR A 64 25.20 -40.23 11.42
CA THR A 64 25.80 -41.24 12.33
C THR A 64 26.83 -40.54 13.24
N GLU A 65 27.01 -41.13 14.42
CA GLU A 65 27.94 -40.74 15.50
C GLU A 65 29.44 -40.99 15.20
N PRO A 66 30.33 -40.88 16.24
CA PRO A 66 30.93 -39.66 16.81
C PRO A 66 32.47 -39.75 16.89
N ASN A 67 33.12 -38.60 17.12
CA ASN A 67 34.44 -38.58 17.72
C ASN A 67 34.59 -37.36 18.64
N ALA A 68 34.28 -37.59 19.91
CA ALA A 68 34.33 -36.59 20.95
C ALA A 68 35.61 -36.79 21.75
N ALA A 69 36.31 -35.70 22.06
CA ALA A 69 37.00 -35.45 23.30
C ALA A 69 38.18 -34.43 23.23
N ARG A 70 38.54 -33.82 22.08
CA ARG A 70 39.61 -32.82 22.01
C ARG A 70 39.27 -31.47 21.38
N GLU A 71 38.02 -31.26 20.97
CA GLU A 71 37.56 -29.98 20.39
C GLU A 71 36.80 -29.06 21.36
N GLN A 72 36.65 -29.45 22.64
CA GLN A 72 35.74 -28.80 23.58
C GLN A 72 36.13 -27.38 24.04
N VAL A 73 37.35 -26.91 23.85
CA VAL A 73 37.78 -25.59 24.36
C VAL A 73 37.72 -24.48 23.29
N SER A 74 37.71 -24.83 21.99
CA SER A 74 37.55 -23.87 20.89
C SER A 74 36.13 -23.78 20.31
N ALA A 75 35.25 -24.67 20.74
CA ALA A 75 33.90 -24.82 20.17
C ALA A 75 32.84 -23.85 20.77
N GLN A 76 33.07 -23.26 21.90
CA GLN A 76 32.04 -22.58 22.70
C GLN A 76 31.75 -21.12 22.31
N PRO A 77 32.69 -20.26 21.91
CA PRO A 77 32.36 -18.98 21.28
C PRO A 77 31.60 -19.16 19.97
N ASN A 78 31.77 -20.31 19.32
CA ASN A 78 31.09 -20.68 18.09
C ASN A 78 29.64 -21.00 18.35
N ALA A 79 29.27 -21.65 19.46
CA ALA A 79 27.87 -21.99 19.79
C ALA A 79 26.99 -20.74 20.03
N VAL A 80 27.49 -19.75 20.77
CA VAL A 80 26.76 -18.48 20.97
C VAL A 80 26.56 -17.75 19.65
N LYS A 81 27.61 -17.66 18.83
CA LYS A 81 27.52 -17.02 17.52
C LYS A 81 26.53 -17.76 16.61
N THR A 82 26.59 -19.07 16.56
CA THR A 82 25.66 -19.89 15.78
C THR A 82 24.21 -19.71 16.26
N ALA A 83 23.97 -19.65 17.58
CA ALA A 83 22.65 -19.37 18.13
C ALA A 83 22.14 -17.99 17.70
N CYS A 84 22.99 -16.95 17.75
CA CYS A 84 22.64 -15.62 17.26
C CYS A 84 22.28 -15.65 15.75
N GLU A 85 23.09 -16.33 14.93
CA GLU A 85 22.83 -16.46 13.50
C GLU A 85 21.49 -17.17 13.20
N LEU A 86 21.16 -18.22 13.96
CA LEU A 86 19.85 -18.90 13.86
C LEU A 86 18.70 -17.97 14.24
N ILE A 87 18.85 -17.18 15.31
CA ILE A 87 17.86 -16.17 15.71
C ILE A 87 17.67 -15.12 14.63
N TYR A 88 18.74 -14.63 13.98
CA TYR A 88 18.63 -13.66 12.86
C TYR A 88 17.93 -14.22 11.63
N GLN A 89 17.88 -15.55 11.49
CA GLN A 89 17.16 -16.24 10.44
C GLN A 89 15.73 -16.67 10.85
N GLY A 90 15.25 -16.24 12.03
CA GLY A 90 13.94 -16.64 12.55
C GLY A 90 13.86 -18.11 13.04
N LYS A 91 14.98 -18.82 13.13
CA LYS A 91 15.05 -20.23 13.51
C LYS A 91 15.22 -20.38 15.04
N PHE A 92 14.26 -19.86 15.79
CA PHE A 92 14.31 -19.80 17.24
C PHE A 92 14.30 -21.21 17.90
N ASP A 93 13.60 -22.18 17.32
CA ASP A 93 13.57 -23.56 17.86
C ASP A 93 14.93 -24.24 17.70
N ALA A 94 15.57 -24.10 16.54
CA ALA A 94 16.92 -24.62 16.33
C ALA A 94 17.96 -23.92 17.24
N ALA A 95 17.79 -22.63 17.50
CA ALA A 95 18.61 -21.92 18.47
C ALA A 95 18.37 -22.41 19.89
N ALA A 96 17.12 -22.74 20.26
CA ALA A 96 16.79 -23.33 21.56
C ALA A 96 17.48 -24.69 21.77
N GLU A 97 17.35 -25.60 20.80
CA GLU A 97 17.99 -26.91 20.82
C GLU A 97 19.53 -26.81 21.01
N LEU A 98 20.14 -25.84 20.33
CA LEU A 98 21.57 -25.59 20.45
C LEU A 98 21.97 -25.09 21.86
N ILE A 99 21.13 -24.28 22.51
CA ILE A 99 21.40 -23.68 23.82
C ILE A 99 21.06 -24.64 24.96
N GLU A 100 20.22 -25.64 24.76
CA GLU A 100 19.82 -26.64 25.77
C GLU A 100 20.93 -27.66 26.12
N GLN A 101 22.02 -27.72 25.37
CA GLN A 101 23.16 -28.57 25.66
C GLN A 101 23.93 -28.11 26.94
N PRO A 102 24.58 -28.99 27.70
CA PRO A 102 24.68 -28.86 29.16
C PRO A 102 25.83 -28.08 29.72
N ASP A 103 26.01 -26.79 29.42
CA ASP A 103 26.99 -25.94 30.14
C ASP A 103 26.58 -24.44 30.26
N ARG A 104 25.33 -24.22 30.67
CA ARG A 104 24.75 -22.86 30.85
C ARG A 104 25.43 -22.06 31.98
N THR A 105 26.09 -22.73 32.93
CA THR A 105 26.68 -22.08 34.10
C THR A 105 27.99 -21.33 33.76
N VAL A 106 28.62 -21.65 32.65
CA VAL A 106 29.92 -21.09 32.25
C VAL A 106 29.76 -19.80 31.41
N TYR A 107 28.60 -19.60 30.75
CA TYR A 107 28.38 -18.47 29.87
C TYR A 107 27.05 -17.74 30.17
N PRO A 108 27.09 -16.61 30.89
CA PRO A 108 25.89 -15.81 31.19
C PRO A 108 25.11 -15.36 29.94
N GLN A 109 25.77 -15.25 28.79
CA GLN A 109 25.17 -14.86 27.51
C GLN A 109 24.20 -15.92 26.96
N LEU A 110 24.47 -17.20 27.17
CA LEU A 110 23.54 -18.28 26.79
C LEU A 110 22.25 -18.18 27.61
N GLY A 111 22.31 -17.81 28.87
CA GLY A 111 21.15 -17.53 29.70
C GLY A 111 20.27 -16.42 29.13
N ARG A 112 20.88 -15.30 28.70
CA ARG A 112 20.17 -14.18 28.06
C ARG A 112 19.55 -14.56 26.72
N LEU A 113 20.24 -15.35 25.89
CA LEU A 113 19.70 -15.86 24.64
C LEU A 113 18.52 -16.80 24.90
N ALA A 114 18.59 -17.65 25.94
CA ALA A 114 17.48 -18.51 26.37
C ALA A 114 16.25 -17.69 26.79
N GLU A 115 16.44 -16.57 27.50
CA GLU A 115 15.37 -15.64 27.85
C GLU A 115 14.73 -15.00 26.60
N ILE A 116 15.52 -14.58 25.61
CA ILE A 116 15.04 -14.03 24.34
C ILE A 116 14.21 -15.07 23.58
N ILE A 117 14.71 -16.31 23.51
CA ILE A 117 13.98 -17.40 22.84
C ILE A 117 12.67 -17.70 23.59
N GLN A 118 12.69 -17.71 24.91
CA GLN A 118 11.48 -17.92 25.72
C GLN A 118 10.45 -16.79 25.50
N GLN A 119 10.90 -15.54 25.41
CA GLN A 119 10.03 -14.40 25.09
C GLN A 119 9.41 -14.56 23.70
N TYR A 120 10.21 -14.96 22.69
CA TYR A 120 9.68 -15.24 21.35
C TYR A 120 8.64 -16.37 21.35
N LYS A 121 8.92 -17.48 22.05
CA LYS A 121 7.96 -18.58 22.20
C LYS A 121 6.66 -18.09 22.83
N GLY A 122 6.74 -17.31 23.89
CA GLY A 122 5.56 -16.69 24.51
C GLY A 122 4.74 -15.80 23.56
N ILE A 123 5.41 -14.98 22.74
CA ILE A 123 4.74 -14.17 21.70
C ILE A 123 4.06 -15.08 20.67
N SER A 124 4.75 -16.10 20.19
CA SER A 124 4.23 -17.03 19.18
C SER A 124 3.01 -17.82 19.70
N GLU A 125 3.10 -18.38 20.90
CA GLU A 125 2.02 -19.13 21.57
C GLU A 125 0.80 -18.22 21.84
N GLN A 126 1.02 -17.00 22.32
CA GLN A 126 -0.05 -16.04 22.54
C GLN A 126 -0.75 -15.68 21.22
N ARG A 127 -0.01 -15.45 20.13
CA ARG A 127 -0.56 -15.17 18.83
C ARG A 127 -1.34 -16.37 18.28
N GLN A 128 -0.81 -17.57 18.40
CA GLN A 128 -1.50 -18.80 17.97
C GLN A 128 -2.80 -18.98 18.73
N SER A 129 -2.77 -18.87 20.06
CA SER A 129 -3.95 -18.99 20.91
C SER A 129 -5.01 -17.93 20.59
N ALA A 130 -4.58 -16.68 20.36
CA ALA A 130 -5.48 -15.59 19.95
C ALA A 130 -6.10 -15.87 18.57
N ARG A 131 -5.33 -16.39 17.61
CA ARG A 131 -5.82 -16.75 16.27
C ARG A 131 -6.86 -17.87 16.35
N GLU A 132 -6.63 -18.91 17.13
CA GLU A 132 -7.58 -19.99 17.33
C GLU A 132 -8.87 -19.53 18.06
N ALA A 133 -8.73 -18.64 19.04
CA ALA A 133 -9.87 -18.05 19.72
C ALA A 133 -10.70 -17.19 18.77
N ALA A 134 -10.05 -16.35 17.97
CA ALA A 134 -10.70 -15.52 16.96
C ALA A 134 -11.41 -16.36 15.89
N TYR A 135 -10.79 -17.44 15.41
CA TYR A 135 -11.45 -18.35 14.49
C TYR A 135 -12.74 -18.94 15.07
N ARG A 136 -12.69 -19.45 16.32
CA ARG A 136 -13.88 -19.98 17.01
C ARG A 136 -14.97 -18.93 17.19
N GLU A 137 -14.60 -17.72 17.53
CA GLU A 137 -15.54 -16.59 17.67
C GLU A 137 -16.26 -16.32 16.34
N GLN A 138 -15.52 -16.29 15.23
CA GLN A 138 -16.12 -16.10 13.91
C GLN A 138 -17.05 -17.23 13.51
N LEU A 139 -16.75 -18.48 13.86
CA LEU A 139 -17.66 -19.60 13.62
C LEU A 139 -18.96 -19.48 14.40
N VAL A 140 -18.89 -19.05 15.66
CA VAL A 140 -20.10 -18.79 16.48
C VAL A 140 -20.93 -17.67 15.87
N GLU A 141 -20.31 -16.58 15.44
CA GLU A 141 -21.02 -15.48 14.77
C GLU A 141 -21.63 -15.93 13.44
N LEU A 142 -20.94 -16.79 12.66
CA LEU A 142 -21.45 -17.36 11.43
C LEU A 142 -22.71 -18.21 11.67
N GLN A 143 -22.70 -19.08 12.68
CA GLN A 143 -23.87 -19.88 13.08
C GLN A 143 -25.05 -19.00 13.53
N LYS A 144 -24.77 -17.93 14.28
CA LYS A 144 -25.79 -16.97 14.69
C LYS A 144 -26.43 -16.27 13.47
N ARG A 145 -25.63 -15.83 12.50
CA ARG A 145 -26.13 -15.24 11.23
C ARG A 145 -26.96 -16.23 10.44
N GLN A 146 -26.52 -17.49 10.35
CA GLN A 146 -27.29 -18.54 9.71
C GLN A 146 -28.66 -18.77 10.37
N ALA A 147 -28.73 -18.73 11.70
CA ALA A 147 -29.99 -18.87 12.44
C ALA A 147 -30.92 -17.66 12.21
N GLN A 148 -30.38 -16.43 12.16
CA GLN A 148 -31.12 -15.20 11.87
C GLN A 148 -31.69 -15.18 10.45
N GLY A 149 -30.91 -15.60 9.46
CA GLY A 149 -31.36 -15.67 8.07
C GLY A 149 -32.52 -16.65 7.81
N LYS A 150 -32.76 -17.60 8.71
CA LYS A 150 -33.90 -18.54 8.65
C LYS A 150 -35.21 -17.95 9.22
N THR A 151 -35.15 -16.81 9.94
CA THR A 151 -36.30 -16.19 10.64
C THR A 151 -36.82 -14.93 9.99
N THR A 152 -36.13 -14.39 8.98
CA THR A 152 -36.62 -13.23 8.22
C THR A 152 -37.67 -13.68 7.19
N ASP A 153 -38.89 -13.19 7.36
CA ASP A 153 -40.01 -13.39 6.44
C ASP A 153 -39.61 -12.91 5.04
N VAL A 154 -39.97 -13.72 4.04
CA VAL A 154 -39.68 -13.54 2.61
C VAL A 154 -40.30 -12.28 2.00
N ASN A 155 -40.99 -11.47 2.79
CA ASN A 155 -41.80 -10.32 2.32
C ASN A 155 -41.17 -8.93 2.58
N ASP A 156 -40.00 -8.82 3.27
CA ASP A 156 -39.37 -7.53 3.48
C ASP A 156 -38.20 -7.30 2.49
N THR A 157 -38.60 -6.92 1.26
CA THR A 157 -37.70 -6.65 0.13
C THR A 157 -37.13 -5.22 0.18
N ASN A 158 -36.57 -4.79 1.31
CA ASN A 158 -35.73 -3.60 1.34
C ASN A 158 -34.33 -3.96 0.83
N ASP A 159 -34.04 -3.60 -0.41
CA ASP A 159 -32.78 -3.84 -1.14
C ASP A 159 -31.50 -3.49 -0.33
N VAL A 160 -31.60 -2.51 0.57
CA VAL A 160 -30.50 -2.06 1.44
C VAL A 160 -30.25 -3.05 2.58
N ASN A 161 -31.27 -3.63 3.17
CA ASN A 161 -31.11 -4.59 4.27
C ASN A 161 -30.49 -5.90 3.76
N ASP A 162 -30.95 -6.39 2.61
CA ASP A 162 -30.41 -7.59 1.96
C ASP A 162 -28.91 -7.47 1.61
N VAL A 163 -28.47 -6.31 1.09
CA VAL A 163 -27.05 -6.04 0.80
C VAL A 163 -26.22 -6.01 2.09
N ASN A 164 -26.71 -5.33 3.13
CA ASN A 164 -26.00 -5.24 4.40
C ASN A 164 -25.86 -6.63 5.06
N ASP A 165 -26.87 -7.47 4.95
CA ASP A 165 -26.82 -8.83 5.49
C ASP A 165 -25.79 -9.69 4.75
N ILE A 166 -25.74 -9.64 3.43
CA ILE A 166 -24.71 -10.32 2.63
C ILE A 166 -23.31 -9.82 3.04
N VAL A 167 -23.07 -8.51 3.10
CA VAL A 167 -21.77 -7.90 3.48
C VAL A 167 -21.36 -8.30 4.89
N ASN A 168 -22.30 -8.29 5.83
CA ASN A 168 -22.02 -8.70 7.21
C ASN A 168 -21.57 -10.16 7.29
N VAL A 169 -22.23 -11.07 6.56
CA VAL A 169 -21.84 -12.49 6.53
C VAL A 169 -20.49 -12.68 5.81
N LEU A 170 -20.28 -12.01 4.67
CA LEU A 170 -19.00 -12.06 3.96
C LEU A 170 -17.84 -11.55 4.83
N SER A 171 -18.07 -10.52 5.64
CA SER A 171 -17.05 -10.01 6.56
C SER A 171 -16.66 -11.06 7.62
N VAL A 172 -17.61 -11.81 8.14
CA VAL A 172 -17.37 -12.90 9.08
C VAL A 172 -16.62 -14.06 8.40
N ILE A 173 -17.03 -14.45 7.18
CA ILE A 173 -16.34 -15.49 6.39
C ILE A 173 -14.89 -15.07 6.12
N THR A 174 -14.65 -13.82 5.72
CA THR A 174 -13.32 -13.28 5.46
C THR A 174 -12.44 -13.37 6.70
N LYS A 175 -12.94 -12.92 7.84
CA LYS A 175 -12.20 -13.01 9.11
C LYS A 175 -11.96 -14.46 9.53
N ALA A 176 -12.97 -15.32 9.45
CA ALA A 176 -12.80 -16.75 9.73
C ALA A 176 -11.71 -17.36 8.82
N SER A 177 -11.73 -17.05 7.53
CA SER A 177 -10.73 -17.51 6.56
C SER A 177 -9.31 -17.01 6.87
N GLU A 178 -9.16 -15.78 7.38
CA GLU A 178 -7.87 -15.21 7.79
C GLU A 178 -7.25 -15.96 8.98
N PHE A 179 -8.07 -16.34 9.97
CA PHE A 179 -7.60 -17.00 11.17
C PHE A 179 -7.49 -18.52 11.04
N ALA A 180 -8.13 -19.11 10.03
CA ALA A 180 -8.19 -20.56 9.81
C ALA A 180 -6.84 -21.17 9.43
N SER A 181 -6.56 -22.37 9.93
CA SER A 181 -5.58 -23.27 9.34
C SER A 181 -6.03 -23.73 7.93
N GLN A 182 -5.16 -24.37 7.18
CA GLN A 182 -5.53 -24.86 5.84
C GLN A 182 -6.71 -25.84 5.92
N GLU A 183 -6.69 -26.78 6.85
CA GLU A 183 -7.77 -27.76 7.06
C GLU A 183 -9.08 -27.08 7.49
N GLN A 184 -9.00 -26.13 8.43
CA GLN A 184 -10.15 -25.34 8.87
C GLN A 184 -10.74 -24.50 7.72
N ARG A 185 -9.90 -23.99 6.85
CA ARG A 185 -10.31 -23.22 5.66
C ARG A 185 -11.05 -24.11 4.65
N GLU A 186 -10.53 -25.30 4.37
CA GLU A 186 -11.20 -26.27 3.50
C GLU A 186 -12.58 -26.65 4.06
N HIS A 187 -12.67 -26.87 5.38
CA HIS A 187 -13.93 -27.13 6.05
C HIS A 187 -14.90 -25.93 5.95
N LEU A 188 -14.43 -24.71 6.23
CA LEU A 188 -15.22 -23.48 6.14
C LEU A 188 -15.83 -23.30 4.73
N PHE A 189 -15.06 -23.53 3.68
CA PHE A 189 -15.54 -23.40 2.30
C PHE A 189 -16.37 -24.61 1.81
N SER A 190 -16.37 -25.72 2.53
CA SER A 190 -17.28 -26.84 2.28
C SER A 190 -18.68 -26.59 2.83
N ASP A 191 -18.84 -25.69 3.80
CA ASP A 191 -20.12 -25.38 4.46
C ASP A 191 -21.17 -24.86 3.47
N ALA A 192 -22.41 -25.37 3.58
CA ALA A 192 -23.49 -25.06 2.66
C ALA A 192 -23.93 -23.59 2.76
N PHE A 193 -23.96 -23.00 3.96
CA PHE A 193 -24.35 -21.61 4.17
C PHE A 193 -23.29 -20.63 3.63
N VAL A 194 -22.01 -20.97 3.75
CA VAL A 194 -20.91 -20.20 3.16
C VAL A 194 -21.02 -20.19 1.63
N LYS A 195 -21.23 -21.37 1.03
CA LYS A 195 -21.43 -21.47 -0.44
C LYS A 195 -22.64 -20.71 -0.93
N GLU A 196 -23.77 -20.80 -0.22
CA GLU A 196 -24.96 -20.04 -0.53
C GLU A 196 -24.73 -18.53 -0.43
N THR A 197 -24.03 -18.06 0.60
CA THR A 197 -23.72 -16.64 0.78
C THR A 197 -22.81 -16.12 -0.34
N ILE A 198 -21.80 -16.89 -0.74
CA ILE A 198 -20.92 -16.55 -1.87
C ILE A 198 -21.75 -16.44 -3.15
N GLN A 199 -22.67 -17.37 -3.39
CA GLN A 199 -23.55 -17.33 -4.57
C GLN A 199 -24.48 -16.12 -4.53
N LYS A 200 -25.11 -15.83 -3.38
CA LYS A 200 -25.92 -14.60 -3.19
C LYS A 200 -25.15 -13.32 -3.49
N ALA A 201 -23.87 -13.25 -3.09
CA ALA A 201 -23.03 -12.11 -3.41
C ALA A 201 -22.75 -11.98 -4.91
N ILE A 202 -22.55 -13.09 -5.62
CA ILE A 202 -22.38 -13.11 -7.08
C ILE A 202 -23.68 -12.65 -7.79
N ASP A 203 -24.82 -13.18 -7.37
CA ASP A 203 -26.14 -12.83 -7.94
C ASP A 203 -26.48 -11.36 -7.68
N LYS A 204 -26.14 -10.85 -6.47
CA LYS A 204 -26.33 -9.43 -6.11
C LYS A 204 -25.44 -8.50 -6.90
N ALA A 205 -24.20 -8.91 -7.16
CA ALA A 205 -23.30 -8.14 -8.03
C ALA A 205 -23.88 -8.04 -9.46
N ALA A 206 -24.43 -9.12 -10.00
CA ALA A 206 -25.09 -9.11 -11.31
C ALA A 206 -26.32 -8.17 -11.32
N ASP A 207 -27.11 -8.14 -10.24
CA ASP A 207 -28.23 -7.20 -10.10
C ASP A 207 -27.75 -5.73 -10.05
N PHE A 208 -26.69 -5.43 -9.30
CA PHE A 208 -26.07 -4.11 -9.32
C PHE A 208 -25.57 -3.74 -10.72
N GLU A 209 -24.94 -4.67 -11.43
CA GLU A 209 -24.43 -4.44 -12.79
C GLU A 209 -25.57 -4.12 -13.78
N LEU A 210 -26.68 -4.85 -13.73
CA LEU A 210 -27.87 -4.58 -14.54
C LEU A 210 -28.43 -3.16 -14.31
N ARG A 211 -28.25 -2.63 -13.12
CA ARG A 211 -28.67 -1.27 -12.75
C ARG A 211 -27.57 -0.21 -13.01
N GLY A 212 -26.44 -0.59 -13.59
CA GLY A 212 -25.29 0.29 -13.81
C GLY A 212 -24.55 0.72 -12.53
N LYS A 213 -24.73 0.00 -11.41
CA LYS A 213 -24.12 0.28 -10.11
C LYS A 213 -22.83 -0.54 -9.92
N TRP A 214 -21.88 -0.40 -10.85
CA TRP A 214 -20.67 -1.22 -10.87
C TRP A 214 -19.80 -1.04 -9.62
N LEU A 215 -19.73 0.18 -9.06
CA LEU A 215 -18.99 0.44 -7.83
C LEU A 215 -19.60 -0.30 -6.64
N ASP A 216 -20.96 -0.34 -6.56
CA ASP A 216 -21.66 -1.08 -5.51
C ASP A 216 -21.44 -2.59 -5.66
N ALA A 217 -21.47 -3.12 -6.89
CA ALA A 217 -21.15 -4.51 -7.20
C ALA A 217 -19.72 -4.89 -6.74
N TYR A 218 -18.75 -4.00 -6.98
CA TYR A 218 -17.39 -4.20 -6.54
C TYR A 218 -17.26 -4.12 -5.01
N ILE A 219 -17.69 -3.02 -4.39
CA ILE A 219 -17.49 -2.76 -2.95
C ILE A 219 -18.26 -3.76 -2.09
N ASN A 220 -19.51 -4.06 -2.43
CA ASN A 220 -20.37 -4.88 -1.58
C ASN A 220 -20.25 -6.39 -1.87
N CYS A 221 -19.67 -6.78 -3.00
CA CYS A 221 -19.60 -8.18 -3.39
C CYS A 221 -18.17 -8.61 -3.75
N TYR A 222 -17.61 -8.18 -4.88
CA TYR A 222 -16.38 -8.74 -5.42
C TYR A 222 -15.11 -8.38 -4.64
N SER A 223 -15.06 -7.26 -3.93
CA SER A 223 -13.97 -6.95 -3.01
C SER A 223 -13.87 -7.99 -1.87
N TRP A 224 -15.01 -8.44 -1.36
CA TRP A 224 -15.09 -9.49 -0.35
C TRP A 224 -14.76 -10.88 -0.90
N LEU A 225 -15.31 -11.24 -2.07
CA LEU A 225 -14.99 -12.51 -2.73
C LEU A 225 -13.49 -12.64 -3.02
N LYS A 226 -12.85 -11.57 -3.48
CA LYS A 226 -11.42 -11.50 -3.67
C LYS A 226 -10.63 -11.60 -2.36
N ALA A 227 -11.14 -11.04 -1.27
CA ALA A 227 -10.52 -11.15 0.05
C ALA A 227 -10.64 -12.58 0.62
N ILE A 228 -11.77 -13.23 0.41
CA ILE A 228 -12.04 -14.61 0.83
C ILE A 228 -11.14 -15.60 0.09
N ASP A 229 -11.02 -15.47 -1.23
CA ASP A 229 -10.16 -16.34 -2.06
C ASP A 229 -9.29 -15.50 -3.01
N PRO A 230 -8.14 -14.99 -2.51
CA PRO A 230 -7.23 -14.16 -3.30
C PRO A 230 -6.60 -14.86 -4.50
N ASN A 231 -6.60 -16.19 -4.51
CA ASN A 231 -6.04 -17.00 -5.59
C ASN A 231 -7.07 -17.28 -6.69
N ASN A 232 -8.34 -16.94 -6.47
CA ASN A 232 -9.40 -17.12 -7.46
C ASN A 232 -9.31 -16.03 -8.53
N LYS A 233 -8.72 -16.42 -9.64
CA LYS A 233 -8.52 -15.51 -10.76
C LYS A 233 -9.84 -14.95 -11.31
N ALA A 234 -10.91 -15.74 -11.31
CA ALA A 234 -12.21 -15.29 -11.80
C ALA A 234 -12.76 -14.13 -10.95
N TYR A 235 -12.60 -14.19 -9.63
CA TYR A 235 -13.01 -13.09 -8.74
C TYR A 235 -12.17 -11.84 -8.95
N SER A 236 -10.86 -12.00 -9.15
CA SER A 236 -9.97 -10.87 -9.42
C SER A 236 -10.26 -10.23 -10.77
N ASP A 237 -10.32 -11.02 -11.85
CA ASP A 237 -10.52 -10.52 -13.21
C ASP A 237 -11.89 -9.81 -13.35
N TYR A 238 -12.95 -10.37 -12.76
CA TYR A 238 -14.28 -9.77 -12.83
C TYR A 238 -14.40 -8.53 -11.94
N GLY A 239 -13.83 -8.57 -10.74
CA GLY A 239 -13.76 -7.41 -9.86
C GLY A 239 -13.02 -6.23 -10.49
N GLU A 240 -11.92 -6.47 -11.22
CA GLU A 240 -11.22 -5.45 -11.98
C GLU A 240 -12.07 -4.87 -13.11
N GLN A 241 -12.85 -5.68 -13.83
CA GLN A 241 -13.77 -5.18 -14.85
C GLN A 241 -14.86 -4.27 -14.27
N LEU A 242 -15.44 -4.64 -13.12
CA LEU A 242 -16.43 -3.81 -12.43
C LEU A 242 -15.82 -2.46 -12.01
N LEU A 243 -14.58 -2.50 -11.52
CA LEU A 243 -13.87 -1.29 -11.11
C LEU A 243 -13.50 -0.41 -12.30
N ASP A 244 -13.06 -0.98 -13.43
CA ASP A 244 -12.80 -0.26 -14.68
C ASP A 244 -14.07 0.50 -15.13
N LYS A 245 -15.23 -0.18 -15.18
CA LYS A 245 -16.51 0.44 -15.53
C LYS A 245 -16.89 1.57 -14.56
N ALA A 246 -16.72 1.34 -13.25
CA ALA A 246 -17.01 2.35 -12.24
C ALA A 246 -16.12 3.61 -12.39
N ILE A 247 -14.82 3.43 -12.66
CA ILE A 247 -13.86 4.50 -12.89
C ILE A 247 -14.26 5.32 -14.14
N ILE A 248 -14.64 4.65 -15.22
CA ILE A 248 -15.11 5.31 -16.44
C ILE A 248 -16.33 6.19 -16.13
N VAL A 249 -17.34 5.65 -15.42
CA VAL A 249 -18.54 6.42 -15.06
C VAL A 249 -18.17 7.68 -14.28
N VAL A 250 -17.35 7.54 -13.23
CA VAL A 250 -16.91 8.68 -12.42
C VAL A 250 -16.13 9.70 -13.26
N SER A 251 -15.33 9.23 -14.22
CA SER A 251 -14.57 10.10 -15.11
C SER A 251 -15.43 10.92 -16.07
N LEU A 252 -16.61 10.41 -16.43
CA LEU A 252 -17.57 11.06 -17.33
C LEU A 252 -18.59 11.94 -16.61
N GLN A 253 -18.67 11.89 -15.27
CA GLN A 253 -19.61 12.67 -14.47
C GLN A 253 -18.97 13.89 -13.85
N ASP A 254 -19.77 14.93 -13.63
CA ASP A 254 -19.39 16.06 -12.82
C ASP A 254 -19.37 15.68 -11.33
N SER A 255 -18.39 16.18 -10.61
CA SER A 255 -18.30 16.03 -9.16
C SER A 255 -18.56 17.39 -8.46
N PRO A 256 -18.86 17.42 -7.16
CA PRO A 256 -19.01 18.68 -6.43
C PRO A 256 -17.80 19.63 -6.48
N CYS A 257 -16.65 19.12 -6.93
CA CYS A 257 -15.39 19.86 -6.93
C CYS A 257 -14.74 20.07 -8.28
N GLU A 258 -15.23 19.40 -9.30
CA GLU A 258 -14.63 19.44 -10.62
C GLU A 258 -15.67 19.04 -11.66
N SER A 259 -15.91 19.88 -12.62
CA SER A 259 -16.70 19.50 -13.78
C SER A 259 -15.89 18.57 -14.69
N ARG A 260 -16.60 17.80 -15.50
CA ARG A 260 -15.99 16.97 -16.55
C ARG A 260 -15.18 17.83 -17.52
N GLU A 261 -15.69 19.00 -17.90
CA GLU A 261 -15.00 19.93 -18.80
C GLU A 261 -13.67 20.40 -18.22
N GLU A 262 -13.65 20.79 -16.93
CA GLU A 262 -12.41 21.16 -16.23
C GLU A 262 -11.40 20.02 -16.18
N ARG A 263 -11.85 18.78 -15.94
CA ARG A 263 -10.99 17.59 -15.84
C ARG A 263 -10.20 17.34 -17.10
N TYR A 264 -10.81 17.49 -18.27
CA TYR A 264 -10.19 17.22 -19.56
C TYR A 264 -9.67 18.46 -20.28
N LYS A 265 -9.75 19.64 -19.64
CA LYS A 265 -9.27 20.91 -20.21
C LYS A 265 -7.80 20.85 -20.57
N GLY A 266 -7.50 21.25 -21.80
CA GLY A 266 -6.12 21.32 -22.31
C GLY A 266 -5.53 19.99 -22.76
N ILE A 267 -6.30 18.89 -22.77
CA ILE A 267 -5.86 17.60 -23.32
C ILE A 267 -6.03 17.63 -24.84
N GLU A 268 -4.93 17.38 -25.54
CA GLU A 268 -4.82 17.40 -26.99
C GLU A 268 -4.40 16.04 -27.56
N LYS A 269 -4.85 15.73 -28.78
CA LYS A 269 -4.47 14.46 -29.45
C LYS A 269 -2.96 14.29 -29.63
N GLY A 270 -2.25 15.39 -29.84
CA GLY A 270 -0.80 15.42 -29.98
C GLY A 270 -0.06 14.89 -28.76
N MET A 271 -0.66 14.92 -27.57
CA MET A 271 -0.06 14.39 -26.35
C MET A 271 0.10 12.86 -26.38
N PHE A 272 -0.87 12.13 -26.95
CA PHE A 272 -0.74 10.68 -27.16
C PHE A 272 0.39 10.38 -28.15
N VAL A 273 0.40 11.01 -29.32
CA VAL A 273 1.42 10.79 -30.36
C VAL A 273 2.81 11.08 -29.80
N TRP A 274 2.98 12.20 -29.10
CA TRP A 274 4.22 12.53 -28.43
C TRP A 274 4.64 11.50 -27.37
N ALA A 275 3.70 11.01 -26.57
CA ALA A 275 4.00 9.98 -25.56
C ALA A 275 4.54 8.69 -26.21
N ILE A 276 3.93 8.26 -27.32
CA ILE A 276 4.39 7.09 -28.07
C ILE A 276 5.77 7.31 -28.68
N GLU A 277 6.06 8.53 -29.20
CA GLU A 277 7.40 8.88 -29.68
C GLU A 277 8.46 8.78 -28.58
N VAL A 278 8.20 9.38 -27.41
CA VAL A 278 9.11 9.31 -26.24
C VAL A 278 9.35 7.87 -25.83
N LEU A 279 8.29 7.08 -25.71
CA LEU A 279 8.39 5.67 -25.29
C LEU A 279 9.17 4.82 -26.28
N SER A 280 9.03 5.05 -27.57
CA SER A 280 9.75 4.29 -28.61
C SER A 280 11.27 4.38 -28.47
N GLY A 281 11.79 5.47 -27.91
CA GLY A 281 13.23 5.72 -27.73
C GLY A 281 13.75 5.51 -26.30
N HIS A 282 12.88 5.50 -25.28
CA HIS A 282 13.35 5.63 -23.90
C HIS A 282 12.71 4.64 -22.92
N TYR A 283 11.69 3.88 -23.34
CA TYR A 283 11.04 2.91 -22.47
C TYR A 283 11.99 1.75 -22.12
N VAL A 284 11.89 1.23 -20.90
CA VAL A 284 12.78 0.19 -20.35
C VAL A 284 12.85 -1.11 -21.19
N ARG A 285 11.86 -1.41 -21.99
CA ARG A 285 11.89 -2.53 -22.94
C ARG A 285 12.16 -2.02 -24.34
N ARG A 286 13.20 -2.54 -25.01
CA ARG A 286 13.54 -2.18 -26.40
C ARG A 286 12.43 -2.52 -27.38
N THR A 287 11.68 -3.58 -27.11
CA THR A 287 10.56 -4.01 -27.94
C THR A 287 9.26 -3.71 -27.20
N ILE A 288 8.49 -2.77 -27.76
CA ILE A 288 7.16 -2.40 -27.27
C ILE A 288 6.13 -3.22 -28.05
N ASP A 289 5.20 -3.84 -27.33
CA ASP A 289 4.06 -4.54 -27.94
C ASP A 289 2.93 -3.53 -28.23
N TYR A 290 3.03 -2.88 -29.39
CA TYR A 290 2.02 -1.90 -29.83
C TYR A 290 0.66 -2.55 -30.11
N SER A 291 0.62 -3.84 -30.46
CA SER A 291 -0.63 -4.58 -30.63
C SER A 291 -1.35 -4.73 -29.31
N HIS A 292 -0.64 -5.05 -28.23
CA HIS A 292 -1.23 -5.13 -26.91
C HIS A 292 -1.73 -3.75 -26.42
N MET A 293 -0.98 -2.69 -26.67
CA MET A 293 -1.41 -1.32 -26.38
C MET A 293 -2.70 -0.95 -27.11
N ALA A 294 -2.78 -1.25 -28.41
CA ALA A 294 -3.97 -1.01 -29.23
C ALA A 294 -5.19 -1.80 -28.71
N LYS A 295 -5.01 -3.10 -28.41
CA LYS A 295 -6.09 -3.96 -27.87
C LYS A 295 -6.64 -3.42 -26.55
N GLN A 296 -5.79 -2.99 -25.62
CA GLN A 296 -6.24 -2.42 -24.36
C GLN A 296 -6.98 -1.08 -24.55
N ALA A 297 -6.47 -0.22 -25.42
CA ALA A 297 -7.14 1.05 -25.73
C ALA A 297 -8.51 0.84 -26.38
N VAL A 298 -8.63 -0.08 -27.35
CA VAL A 298 -9.92 -0.40 -27.99
C VAL A 298 -10.87 -1.07 -27.00
N ARG A 299 -10.38 -1.95 -26.10
CA ARG A 299 -11.20 -2.52 -25.01
C ARG A 299 -11.76 -1.41 -24.12
N GLN A 300 -10.98 -0.41 -23.74
CA GLN A 300 -11.45 0.74 -22.97
C GLN A 300 -12.56 1.50 -23.71
N CYS A 301 -12.39 1.68 -25.02
CA CYS A 301 -13.41 2.31 -25.86
C CYS A 301 -14.71 1.49 -25.96
N LYS A 302 -14.64 0.15 -25.89
CA LYS A 302 -15.82 -0.71 -25.79
C LYS A 302 -16.53 -0.53 -24.44
N LEU A 303 -15.78 -0.50 -23.32
CA LEU A 303 -16.35 -0.26 -22.00
C LEU A 303 -17.02 1.11 -21.89
N LEU A 304 -16.49 2.14 -22.57
CA LEU A 304 -17.16 3.45 -22.65
C LEU A 304 -18.61 3.33 -23.17
N ALA A 305 -18.84 2.56 -24.24
CA ALA A 305 -20.19 2.37 -24.78
C ALA A 305 -21.13 1.68 -23.79
N GLU A 306 -20.62 0.71 -23.04
CA GLU A 306 -21.42 -0.03 -22.03
C GLU A 306 -21.86 0.87 -20.87
N VAL A 307 -21.02 1.81 -20.45
CA VAL A 307 -21.29 2.64 -19.26
C VAL A 307 -21.99 3.95 -19.57
N MET A 308 -21.93 4.45 -20.82
CA MET A 308 -22.51 5.74 -21.22
C MET A 308 -24.01 5.88 -20.93
N PRO A 309 -24.87 4.89 -21.17
CA PRO A 309 -26.28 5.00 -20.85
C PRO A 309 -26.56 5.33 -19.39
N THR A 310 -25.74 4.80 -18.48
CA THR A 310 -25.83 5.09 -17.04
C THR A 310 -25.14 6.39 -16.65
N ALA A 311 -23.97 6.66 -17.23
CA ALA A 311 -23.19 7.85 -16.91
C ALA A 311 -23.92 9.15 -17.28
N PHE A 312 -24.75 9.13 -18.35
CA PHE A 312 -25.53 10.25 -18.84
C PHE A 312 -27.04 10.15 -18.58
N ALA A 313 -27.47 9.20 -17.76
CA ALA A 313 -28.87 9.08 -17.36
C ALA A 313 -29.38 10.39 -16.72
N PRO A 314 -30.63 10.83 -17.03
CA PRO A 314 -31.20 12.04 -16.45
C PRO A 314 -31.24 11.91 -14.91
N LYS A 315 -30.72 12.92 -14.21
CA LYS A 315 -30.83 12.99 -12.75
C LYS A 315 -32.27 13.29 -12.34
N PRO A 316 -32.74 12.78 -11.17
CA PRO A 316 -34.07 13.12 -10.65
C PRO A 316 -34.27 14.64 -10.58
N GLN A 317 -35.50 15.12 -10.85
CA GLN A 317 -35.86 16.53 -10.86
C GLN A 317 -35.38 17.25 -9.60
N GLY A 318 -34.60 18.31 -9.76
CA GLY A 318 -34.07 19.15 -8.68
C GLY A 318 -32.57 19.41 -8.70
N GLN A 319 -31.80 18.71 -9.55
CA GLN A 319 -30.34 18.88 -9.69
C GLN A 319 -29.91 19.07 -11.15
N SER A 320 -30.65 19.87 -11.93
CA SER A 320 -30.29 20.15 -13.33
C SER A 320 -29.10 21.11 -13.41
N SER A 321 -27.95 20.64 -13.89
CA SER A 321 -27.00 21.51 -14.58
C SER A 321 -27.43 21.59 -16.06
N GLU A 322 -27.59 22.77 -16.59
CA GLU A 322 -28.08 23.04 -17.95
C GLU A 322 -27.18 22.53 -19.10
N SER A 323 -26.10 21.80 -18.80
CA SER A 323 -25.10 21.36 -19.79
C SER A 323 -24.80 19.86 -19.77
N SER A 324 -25.73 19.01 -19.33
CA SER A 324 -25.52 17.55 -19.43
C SER A 324 -25.69 17.12 -20.90
N PRO A 325 -24.71 16.43 -21.52
CA PRO A 325 -24.88 15.87 -22.85
C PRO A 325 -26.02 14.84 -22.82
N SER A 326 -26.76 14.76 -23.91
CA SER A 326 -27.75 13.69 -24.09
C SER A 326 -27.08 12.34 -24.12
N SER A 327 -27.71 11.33 -23.50
CA SER A 327 -27.26 9.94 -23.64
C SER A 327 -27.27 9.57 -25.13
N PRO A 328 -26.21 8.90 -25.64
CA PRO A 328 -26.22 8.42 -27.01
C PRO A 328 -27.42 7.48 -27.26
N ASP A 329 -27.96 7.56 -28.47
CA ASP A 329 -29.04 6.62 -28.85
C ASP A 329 -28.50 5.23 -29.19
N ALA A 330 -29.42 4.25 -29.31
CA ALA A 330 -29.04 2.87 -29.57
C ALA A 330 -28.33 2.69 -30.93
N ASN A 331 -28.65 3.52 -31.94
CA ASN A 331 -28.01 3.43 -33.24
C ASN A 331 -26.56 3.94 -33.18
N GLN A 332 -26.33 5.03 -32.46
CA GLN A 332 -24.97 5.57 -32.21
C GLN A 332 -24.09 4.56 -31.47
N LEU A 333 -24.63 3.91 -30.43
CA LEU A 333 -23.93 2.85 -29.68
C LEU A 333 -23.65 1.62 -30.52
N THR A 334 -24.59 1.23 -31.38
CA THR A 334 -24.43 0.10 -32.30
C THR A 334 -23.36 0.41 -33.35
N ALA A 335 -23.43 1.59 -33.99
CA ALA A 335 -22.45 2.02 -34.97
C ALA A 335 -21.01 2.12 -34.37
N TRP A 336 -20.88 2.66 -33.15
CA TRP A 336 -19.62 2.69 -32.40
C TRP A 336 -19.08 1.29 -32.15
N SER A 337 -19.92 0.37 -31.65
CA SER A 337 -19.53 -1.00 -31.34
C SER A 337 -19.10 -1.78 -32.59
N ALA A 338 -19.82 -1.61 -33.70
CA ALA A 338 -19.45 -2.21 -35.00
C ALA A 338 -18.14 -1.66 -35.55
N GLY A 339 -17.92 -0.34 -35.47
CA GLY A 339 -16.66 0.29 -35.87
C GLY A 339 -15.48 -0.19 -35.02
N LEU A 340 -15.63 -0.31 -33.71
CA LEU A 340 -14.59 -0.84 -32.82
C LEU A 340 -14.32 -2.34 -33.07
N ALA A 341 -15.35 -3.13 -33.46
CA ALA A 341 -15.15 -4.53 -33.85
C ALA A 341 -14.27 -4.63 -35.08
N ALA A 342 -14.57 -3.83 -36.12
CA ALA A 342 -13.74 -3.79 -37.34
C ALA A 342 -12.29 -3.37 -37.07
N ILE A 343 -12.06 -2.38 -36.17
CA ILE A 343 -10.71 -1.99 -35.74
C ILE A 343 -10.04 -3.13 -34.97
N SER A 344 -10.75 -3.84 -34.10
CA SER A 344 -10.23 -5.02 -33.38
C SER A 344 -9.80 -6.12 -34.33
N ASP A 345 -10.61 -6.44 -35.33
CA ASP A 345 -10.32 -7.47 -36.33
C ASP A 345 -9.07 -7.10 -37.14
N GLN A 346 -8.90 -5.83 -37.50
CA GLN A 346 -7.70 -5.32 -38.17
C GLN A 346 -6.44 -5.51 -37.31
N ILE A 347 -6.51 -5.24 -35.99
CA ILE A 347 -5.39 -5.44 -35.06
C ILE A 347 -5.05 -6.94 -34.97
N GLU A 348 -6.04 -7.83 -34.98
CA GLU A 348 -5.83 -9.28 -34.89
C GLU A 348 -5.28 -9.90 -36.16
N GLN A 349 -5.62 -9.35 -37.31
CA GLN A 349 -5.12 -9.81 -38.63
C GLN A 349 -3.64 -9.45 -38.87
N SER A 350 -3.04 -8.55 -38.08
CA SER A 350 -1.62 -8.23 -38.17
C SER A 350 -0.76 -9.39 -37.66
N SER A 351 -0.29 -10.23 -38.56
CA SER A 351 0.50 -11.44 -38.23
C SER A 351 1.87 -11.16 -37.60
N THR A 352 2.44 -9.97 -37.85
CA THR A 352 3.75 -9.53 -37.31
C THR A 352 3.63 -8.63 -36.08
N GLY A 353 2.39 -8.34 -35.62
CA GLY A 353 2.11 -7.31 -34.65
C GLY A 353 2.15 -5.89 -35.24
N LEU A 354 1.55 -4.92 -34.52
CA LEU A 354 1.53 -3.52 -34.96
C LEU A 354 2.89 -2.86 -34.75
N LYS A 355 3.25 -1.96 -35.66
CA LYS A 355 4.33 -0.99 -35.51
C LYS A 355 3.80 0.28 -34.82
N LYS A 356 4.73 1.17 -34.44
CA LYS A 356 4.42 2.45 -33.79
C LYS A 356 3.38 3.27 -34.57
N ASP A 357 3.63 3.44 -35.87
CA ASP A 357 2.76 4.28 -36.71
C ASP A 357 1.38 3.65 -36.89
N GLU A 358 1.27 2.31 -36.93
CA GLU A 358 0.01 1.59 -37.02
C GLU A 358 -0.82 1.72 -35.72
N LEU A 359 -0.18 1.82 -34.55
CA LEU A 359 -0.89 2.18 -33.31
C LEU A 359 -1.46 3.60 -33.38
N ILE A 360 -0.69 4.55 -33.95
CA ILE A 360 -1.16 5.93 -34.15
C ILE A 360 -2.33 5.95 -35.14
N ASP A 361 -2.30 5.15 -36.19
CA ASP A 361 -3.41 4.98 -37.14
C ASP A 361 -4.67 4.43 -36.46
N VAL A 362 -4.53 3.43 -35.58
CA VAL A 362 -5.66 2.92 -34.77
C VAL A 362 -6.27 4.06 -33.92
N PHE A 363 -5.45 4.86 -33.27
CA PHE A 363 -5.90 6.00 -32.49
C PHE A 363 -6.69 7.02 -33.34
N GLU A 364 -6.18 7.40 -34.51
CA GLU A 364 -6.86 8.34 -35.42
C GLU A 364 -8.18 7.76 -35.94
N LYS A 365 -8.25 6.45 -36.25
CA LYS A 365 -9.48 5.76 -36.63
C LYS A 365 -10.54 5.81 -35.52
N VAL A 366 -10.13 5.60 -34.26
CA VAL A 366 -11.04 5.69 -33.11
C VAL A 366 -11.55 7.12 -32.93
N LEU A 367 -10.73 8.15 -33.13
CA LEU A 367 -11.16 9.54 -33.10
C LEU A 367 -12.13 9.89 -34.24
N ALA A 368 -11.89 9.37 -35.45
CA ALA A 368 -12.77 9.55 -36.57
C ALA A 368 -14.13 8.85 -36.37
N LEU A 369 -14.10 7.63 -35.83
CA LEU A 369 -15.30 6.86 -35.47
C LEU A 369 -16.13 7.63 -34.42
N ASN A 370 -15.50 8.18 -33.39
CA ASN A 370 -16.18 8.99 -32.37
C ASN A 370 -16.92 10.18 -32.98
N LYS A 371 -16.27 10.90 -33.91
CA LYS A 371 -16.88 12.06 -34.60
C LYS A 371 -18.09 11.66 -35.43
N ALA A 372 -18.10 10.44 -35.97
CA ALA A 372 -19.18 9.91 -36.80
C ALA A 372 -20.31 9.25 -35.99
N THR A 373 -20.13 9.01 -34.69
CA THR A 373 -21.07 8.20 -33.88
C THR A 373 -21.42 8.85 -32.56
N LEU A 374 -20.56 8.71 -31.52
CA LEU A 374 -20.86 9.11 -30.14
C LEU A 374 -20.71 10.59 -29.85
N GLU A 375 -19.91 11.31 -30.64
CA GLU A 375 -19.58 12.73 -30.46
C GLU A 375 -19.09 13.09 -29.05
N LEU A 376 -18.43 12.14 -28.36
CA LEU A 376 -17.78 12.41 -27.09
C LEU A 376 -16.75 13.53 -27.24
N SER A 377 -16.54 14.27 -26.16
CA SER A 377 -15.42 15.22 -26.08
C SER A 377 -14.12 14.55 -26.50
N GLN A 378 -13.47 15.10 -27.52
CA GLN A 378 -12.21 14.56 -28.04
C GLN A 378 -11.15 14.46 -26.91
N SER A 379 -11.08 15.45 -26.03
CA SER A 379 -10.14 15.46 -24.89
C SER A 379 -10.39 14.29 -23.93
N ALA A 380 -11.66 13.97 -23.66
CA ALA A 380 -12.02 12.82 -22.82
C ALA A 380 -11.62 11.49 -23.48
N LEU A 381 -11.91 11.33 -24.77
CA LEU A 381 -11.56 10.12 -25.52
C LEU A 381 -10.04 9.94 -25.63
N VAL A 382 -9.30 11.02 -25.89
CA VAL A 382 -7.82 11.04 -25.90
C VAL A 382 -7.28 10.56 -24.56
N ALA A 383 -7.81 11.08 -23.44
CA ALA A 383 -7.38 10.63 -22.11
C ALA A 383 -7.64 9.13 -21.89
N GLN A 384 -8.88 8.67 -22.14
CA GLN A 384 -9.28 7.28 -21.95
C GLN A 384 -8.47 6.30 -22.83
N PHE A 385 -8.28 6.63 -24.09
CA PHE A 385 -7.47 5.84 -25.02
C PHE A 385 -6.02 5.77 -24.58
N THR A 386 -5.43 6.93 -24.25
CA THR A 386 -4.01 7.03 -23.83
C THR A 386 -3.75 6.25 -22.55
N GLU A 387 -4.57 6.45 -21.53
CA GLU A 387 -4.41 5.76 -20.26
C GLU A 387 -4.48 4.25 -20.42
N ALA A 388 -5.41 3.74 -21.21
CA ALA A 388 -5.54 2.33 -21.49
C ALA A 388 -4.39 1.78 -22.34
N ALA A 389 -3.94 2.50 -23.36
CA ALA A 389 -2.78 2.12 -24.15
C ALA A 389 -1.51 2.01 -23.28
N LEU A 390 -1.25 3.02 -22.45
CA LEU A 390 -0.08 3.04 -21.58
C LEU A 390 -0.14 1.95 -20.50
N SER A 391 -1.35 1.57 -20.02
CA SER A 391 -1.52 0.50 -19.04
C SER A 391 -1.03 -0.86 -19.53
N ALA A 392 -1.02 -1.09 -20.81
CA ALA A 392 -0.49 -2.30 -21.41
C ALA A 392 1.04 -2.47 -21.19
N LEU A 393 1.75 -1.40 -20.90
CA LEU A 393 3.21 -1.42 -20.71
C LEU A 393 3.58 -1.84 -19.28
N ASP A 394 3.16 -1.06 -18.32
CA ASP A 394 3.33 -1.28 -16.88
C ASP A 394 2.45 -0.29 -16.08
N PRO A 395 2.23 -0.52 -14.77
CA PRO A 395 1.36 0.33 -13.95
C PRO A 395 1.96 1.71 -13.62
N TYR A 396 3.22 1.97 -13.95
CA TYR A 396 3.95 3.19 -13.58
C TYR A 396 4.13 4.16 -14.74
N THR A 397 3.87 3.70 -15.97
CA THR A 397 3.92 4.51 -17.19
C THR A 397 2.57 5.18 -17.40
N VAL A 398 2.51 6.49 -17.13
CA VAL A 398 1.26 7.27 -17.08
C VAL A 398 1.45 8.67 -17.64
N MET A 399 0.39 9.24 -18.22
CA MET A 399 0.30 10.66 -18.48
C MET A 399 -0.06 11.42 -17.19
N VAL A 400 0.61 12.51 -16.95
CA VAL A 400 0.22 13.57 -16.01
C VAL A 400 -0.41 14.67 -16.84
N TRP A 401 -1.73 14.74 -16.80
CA TRP A 401 -2.50 15.64 -17.62
C TRP A 401 -2.36 17.10 -17.16
N PRO A 402 -2.67 18.11 -17.99
CA PRO A 402 -2.44 19.53 -17.69
C PRO A 402 -2.94 19.95 -16.30
N ARG A 403 -4.11 19.48 -15.93
CA ARG A 403 -4.73 19.77 -14.63
C ARG A 403 -3.95 19.16 -13.44
N GLN A 404 -3.25 18.07 -13.67
CA GLN A 404 -2.56 17.29 -12.63
C GLN A 404 -1.11 17.72 -12.42
N VAL A 405 -0.51 18.45 -13.37
CA VAL A 405 0.92 18.78 -13.35
C VAL A 405 1.35 19.46 -12.05
N GLN A 406 0.63 20.49 -11.62
CA GLN A 406 0.98 21.18 -10.38
C GLN A 406 0.86 20.31 -9.13
N GLU A 407 -0.16 19.46 -9.05
CA GLU A 407 -0.34 18.54 -7.92
C GLU A 407 0.76 17.46 -7.93
N PHE A 408 1.12 16.98 -9.11
CA PHE A 408 2.19 16.01 -9.29
C PHE A 408 3.57 16.57 -8.89
N GLU A 409 3.92 17.79 -9.34
CA GLU A 409 5.17 18.46 -8.97
C GLU A 409 5.26 18.69 -7.45
N LYS A 410 4.18 19.15 -6.82
CA LYS A 410 4.13 19.29 -5.35
C LYS A 410 4.31 17.97 -4.62
N SER A 411 3.79 16.86 -5.16
CA SER A 411 3.97 15.54 -4.57
C SER A 411 5.42 15.06 -4.60
N MET A 412 6.21 15.53 -5.57
CA MET A 412 7.62 15.17 -5.70
C MET A 412 8.52 15.92 -4.69
N THR A 413 8.15 17.15 -4.33
CA THR A 413 8.93 17.97 -3.39
C THR A 413 8.54 17.77 -1.93
N ASN A 414 7.43 17.08 -1.67
CA ASN A 414 6.80 16.96 -0.35
C ASN A 414 6.49 18.32 0.31
N GLU A 415 6.42 19.36 -0.50
CA GLU A 415 6.08 20.72 -0.10
C GLU A 415 4.74 21.11 -0.71
N PHE A 416 3.85 21.63 0.09
CA PHE A 416 2.60 22.17 -0.42
C PHE A 416 2.23 23.46 0.30
N THR A 417 1.40 24.25 -0.37
CA THR A 417 0.85 25.46 0.24
C THR A 417 -0.53 25.15 0.79
N GLY A 418 -0.69 25.31 2.08
CA GLY A 418 -1.92 24.98 2.78
C GLY A 418 -1.93 25.48 4.21
N ILE A 419 -2.58 24.73 5.11
CA ILE A 419 -2.71 25.11 6.51
C ILE A 419 -2.02 24.16 7.49
N GLY A 420 -1.59 22.96 7.07
CA GLY A 420 -0.82 22.02 7.87
C GLY A 420 -1.68 21.17 8.84
N ILE A 421 -2.68 20.48 8.29
CA ILE A 421 -3.50 19.51 9.01
C ILE A 421 -3.52 18.17 8.25
N GLU A 422 -3.63 17.08 9.00
CA GLU A 422 -4.07 15.79 8.49
C GLU A 422 -5.59 15.69 8.67
N ILE A 423 -6.32 15.29 7.64
CA ILE A 423 -7.78 15.15 7.70
C ILE A 423 -8.22 13.73 7.38
N SER A 424 -9.34 13.33 7.97
CA SER A 424 -10.00 12.07 7.72
C SER A 424 -11.52 12.26 7.66
N LYS A 425 -12.26 11.24 7.24
CA LYS A 425 -13.73 11.33 7.16
C LYS A 425 -14.42 10.18 7.91
N PRO A 426 -14.17 10.00 9.23
CA PRO A 426 -14.79 8.94 10.00
C PRO A 426 -16.32 9.14 10.03
N LYS A 427 -17.06 8.06 9.78
CA LYS A 427 -18.55 8.09 9.76
C LYS A 427 -19.11 9.19 8.83
N GLY A 428 -18.41 9.52 7.76
CA GLY A 428 -18.83 10.52 6.78
C GLY A 428 -18.59 11.99 7.20
N LEU A 429 -17.96 12.25 8.34
CA LEU A 429 -17.68 13.60 8.85
C LEU A 429 -16.22 13.99 8.57
N LEU A 430 -16.01 15.11 7.89
CA LEU A 430 -14.66 15.63 7.65
C LEU A 430 -14.04 16.09 8.97
N THR A 431 -12.99 15.46 9.44
CA THR A 431 -12.42 15.64 10.77
C THR A 431 -10.93 15.91 10.69
N VAL A 432 -10.43 16.83 11.50
CA VAL A 432 -8.99 17.04 11.71
C VAL A 432 -8.44 15.82 12.47
N ALA A 433 -7.65 15.00 11.78
CA ALA A 433 -7.06 13.80 12.37
C ALA A 433 -5.84 14.15 13.24
N SER A 434 -4.98 15.06 12.76
CA SER A 434 -3.81 15.57 13.46
C SER A 434 -3.42 16.95 12.93
N LEU A 435 -2.54 17.64 13.67
CA LEU A 435 -1.92 18.89 13.29
C LEU A 435 -0.44 18.65 12.97
N LEU A 436 0.11 19.43 12.07
CA LEU A 436 1.55 19.59 11.95
C LEU A 436 2.00 20.75 12.84
N GLN A 437 3.06 20.54 13.59
CA GLN A 437 3.59 21.54 14.53
C GLN A 437 4.00 22.82 13.79
N ASP A 438 3.81 23.98 14.45
CA ASP A 438 4.21 25.30 13.95
C ASP A 438 3.55 25.78 12.66
N THR A 439 2.55 25.07 12.16
CA THR A 439 1.80 25.39 10.94
C THR A 439 0.72 26.48 11.16
N PRO A 440 0.19 27.07 10.08
CA PRO A 440 -0.88 28.06 10.19
C PRO A 440 -2.12 27.56 10.96
N ALA A 441 -2.53 26.31 10.74
CA ALA A 441 -3.67 25.72 11.45
C ALA A 441 -3.40 25.56 12.97
N TYR A 442 -2.17 25.11 13.30
CA TYR A 442 -1.74 25.01 14.70
C TYR A 442 -1.80 26.36 15.41
N LYS A 443 -1.27 27.41 14.77
CA LYS A 443 -1.26 28.80 15.28
C LYS A 443 -2.65 29.41 15.35
N ALA A 444 -3.57 29.00 14.47
CA ALA A 444 -4.95 29.50 14.44
C ALA A 444 -5.86 28.82 15.47
N GLY A 445 -5.38 27.83 16.23
CA GLY A 445 -6.13 27.18 17.30
C GLY A 445 -7.09 26.10 16.82
N LEU A 446 -6.84 25.50 15.63
CA LEU A 446 -7.44 24.21 15.29
C LEU A 446 -6.91 23.13 16.21
N ASP A 447 -7.69 22.05 16.37
CA ASP A 447 -7.28 20.91 17.19
C ASP A 447 -7.71 19.58 16.55
N ALA A 448 -7.01 18.51 16.92
CA ALA A 448 -7.39 17.16 16.52
C ALA A 448 -8.78 16.82 17.05
N GLY A 449 -9.61 16.20 16.22
CA GLY A 449 -11.01 15.90 16.50
C GLY A 449 -11.98 17.01 16.10
N ASP A 450 -11.54 18.23 15.71
CA ASP A 450 -12.43 19.24 15.17
C ASP A 450 -13.11 18.73 13.88
N VAL A 451 -14.44 18.78 13.83
CA VAL A 451 -15.22 18.43 12.63
C VAL A 451 -15.37 19.66 11.76
N ILE A 452 -14.85 19.61 10.54
CA ILE A 452 -14.97 20.69 9.57
C ILE A 452 -16.32 20.55 8.87
N VAL A 453 -17.28 21.40 9.16
CA VAL A 453 -18.63 21.34 8.60
C VAL A 453 -18.78 22.16 7.31
N ALA A 454 -17.93 23.20 7.11
CA ALA A 454 -17.86 23.94 5.87
C ALA A 454 -16.44 24.46 5.61
N VAL A 455 -16.11 24.66 4.31
CA VAL A 455 -14.88 25.30 3.82
C VAL A 455 -15.32 26.47 2.92
N ASP A 456 -14.93 27.70 3.28
CA ASP A 456 -15.34 28.94 2.59
C ASP A 456 -16.87 29.00 2.35
N GLY A 457 -17.65 28.63 3.37
CA GLY A 457 -19.10 28.58 3.34
C GLY A 457 -19.73 27.36 2.63
N VAL A 458 -18.93 26.52 1.95
CA VAL A 458 -19.42 25.33 1.24
C VAL A 458 -19.43 24.13 2.19
N GLN A 459 -20.61 23.51 2.36
CA GLN A 459 -20.80 22.35 3.25
C GLN A 459 -19.94 21.15 2.85
N THR A 460 -19.35 20.47 3.83
CA THR A 460 -18.42 19.33 3.59
C THR A 460 -19.10 17.97 3.58
N LYS A 461 -20.38 17.87 3.92
CA LYS A 461 -21.12 16.60 4.08
C LYS A 461 -20.97 15.69 2.86
N ASP A 462 -21.20 16.24 1.66
CA ASP A 462 -21.19 15.51 0.40
C ASP A 462 -19.85 15.62 -0.37
N MET A 463 -18.85 16.29 0.21
CA MET A 463 -17.52 16.37 -0.38
C MET A 463 -16.76 15.06 -0.19
N THR A 464 -16.03 14.64 -1.23
CA THR A 464 -14.97 13.64 -1.06
C THR A 464 -13.80 14.25 -0.26
N LEU A 465 -12.96 13.39 0.32
CA LEU A 465 -11.78 13.87 1.05
C LEU A 465 -10.85 14.69 0.14
N LEU A 466 -10.63 14.22 -1.10
CA LEU A 466 -9.82 14.94 -2.10
C LEU A 466 -10.41 16.32 -2.43
N CYS A 467 -11.73 16.40 -2.56
CA CYS A 467 -12.44 17.65 -2.75
C CYS A 467 -12.16 18.64 -1.61
N ALA A 468 -12.28 18.17 -0.36
CA ALA A 468 -12.00 18.99 0.80
C ALA A 468 -10.52 19.47 0.82
N VAL A 469 -9.58 18.56 0.52
CA VAL A 469 -8.15 18.90 0.40
C VAL A 469 -7.94 20.01 -0.62
N ARG A 470 -8.49 19.88 -1.84
CA ARG A 470 -8.36 20.90 -2.91
C ARG A 470 -8.90 22.28 -2.52
N LYS A 471 -9.99 22.32 -1.72
CA LYS A 471 -10.54 23.59 -1.22
C LYS A 471 -9.71 24.20 -0.08
N ILE A 472 -9.13 23.35 0.78
CA ILE A 472 -8.32 23.79 1.91
C ILE A 472 -6.94 24.28 1.47
N ILE A 473 -6.28 23.59 0.53
CA ILE A 473 -5.02 24.06 -0.09
C ILE A 473 -5.29 25.22 -1.04
N GLY A 474 -4.25 25.99 -1.37
CA GLY A 474 -4.36 27.11 -2.31
C GLY A 474 -3.09 27.94 -2.31
N PRO A 475 -3.03 29.07 -3.07
CA PRO A 475 -1.85 29.92 -3.12
C PRO A 475 -1.42 30.45 -1.75
N ALA A 476 -0.10 30.62 -1.58
CA ALA A 476 0.45 31.20 -0.34
C ALA A 476 -0.14 32.58 -0.06
N ALA A 477 -0.23 32.95 1.21
CA ALA A 477 -0.79 34.20 1.70
C ALA A 477 -2.30 34.42 1.44
N THR A 478 -3.01 33.48 0.78
CA THR A 478 -4.46 33.52 0.67
C THR A 478 -5.11 32.98 1.96
N LYS A 479 -6.36 33.37 2.21
CA LYS A 479 -7.11 32.94 3.38
C LYS A 479 -8.06 31.80 3.02
N VAL A 480 -8.32 30.90 3.97
CA VAL A 480 -9.39 29.92 3.95
C VAL A 480 -10.16 30.04 5.25
N THR A 481 -11.49 29.98 5.19
CA THR A 481 -12.36 29.96 6.35
C THR A 481 -12.86 28.53 6.58
N LEU A 482 -12.54 27.98 7.74
CA LEU A 482 -13.08 26.68 8.18
C LEU A 482 -14.16 26.91 9.22
N THR A 483 -15.38 26.48 8.93
CA THR A 483 -16.44 26.39 9.94
C THR A 483 -16.28 25.04 10.62
N ILE A 484 -15.95 25.04 11.92
CA ILE A 484 -15.70 23.82 12.68
C ILE A 484 -16.73 23.60 13.78
N LYS A 485 -16.97 22.33 14.11
CA LYS A 485 -17.67 21.90 15.32
C LYS A 485 -16.69 21.11 16.18
N ARG A 486 -16.35 21.67 17.35
CA ARG A 486 -15.42 21.02 18.29
C ARG A 486 -16.17 19.99 19.15
N PRO A 487 -15.62 18.79 19.39
CA PRO A 487 -16.21 17.83 20.33
C PRO A 487 -16.45 18.46 21.70
N GLY A 488 -17.64 18.21 22.27
CA GLY A 488 -18.06 18.80 23.54
C GLY A 488 -18.60 20.22 23.43
N GLN A 489 -18.60 20.87 22.27
CA GLN A 489 -19.19 22.18 22.03
C GLN A 489 -20.41 22.08 21.10
N GLU A 490 -21.52 22.71 21.48
CA GLU A 490 -22.74 22.68 20.67
C GLU A 490 -22.68 23.61 19.46
N LYS A 491 -22.00 24.77 19.60
CA LYS A 491 -21.93 25.81 18.58
C LYS A 491 -20.76 25.57 17.62
N THR A 492 -20.99 25.82 16.35
CA THR A 492 -19.94 25.94 15.36
C THR A 492 -19.22 27.29 15.47
N ARG A 493 -17.97 27.34 15.03
CA ARG A 493 -17.21 28.59 14.93
C ARG A 493 -16.40 28.62 13.64
N ASP A 494 -16.20 29.83 13.12
CA ASP A 494 -15.36 30.09 11.97
C ASP A 494 -13.92 30.36 12.42
N ILE A 495 -12.97 29.73 11.73
CA ILE A 495 -11.54 29.96 11.91
C ILE A 495 -10.98 30.38 10.54
N VAL A 496 -10.49 31.60 10.46
CA VAL A 496 -9.83 32.13 9.26
C VAL A 496 -8.34 31.86 9.35
N ILE A 497 -7.81 31.14 8.38
CA ILE A 497 -6.42 30.69 8.37
C ILE A 497 -5.74 31.19 7.09
N THR A 498 -4.59 31.84 7.24
CA THR A 498 -3.76 32.25 6.10
C THR A 498 -2.90 31.08 5.67
N ARG A 499 -3.00 30.67 4.39
CA ARG A 499 -2.23 29.56 3.84
C ARG A 499 -0.73 29.91 3.81
N GLY A 500 0.09 28.95 4.18
CA GLY A 500 1.55 29.05 4.16
C GLY A 500 2.20 27.85 3.47
N LYS A 501 3.51 27.93 3.25
CA LYS A 501 4.30 26.77 2.84
C LYS A 501 4.35 25.77 4.00
N ILE A 502 4.00 24.53 3.71
CA ILE A 502 4.00 23.42 4.65
C ILE A 502 5.02 22.40 4.19
N THR A 503 5.99 22.09 5.04
CA THR A 503 6.89 20.95 4.87
C THR A 503 6.41 19.83 5.78
N VAL A 504 6.19 18.66 5.22
CA VAL A 504 5.77 17.48 6.01
C VAL A 504 7.01 16.71 6.44
N PRO A 505 7.32 16.65 7.75
CA PRO A 505 8.44 15.86 8.23
C PRO A 505 8.28 14.38 7.84
N THR A 506 9.36 13.79 7.36
CA THR A 506 9.39 12.38 6.93
C THR A 506 9.79 11.43 8.04
N LEU A 507 10.26 11.94 9.16
CA LEU A 507 10.66 11.14 10.32
C LEU A 507 9.66 11.26 11.46
N ARG A 508 9.38 10.12 12.10
CA ARG A 508 8.54 10.03 13.29
C ARG A 508 9.21 9.13 14.34
N GLY A 509 9.05 9.50 15.60
CA GLY A 509 9.42 8.66 16.74
C GLY A 509 8.31 7.67 17.10
N TRP A 510 8.47 6.99 18.23
CA TRP A 510 7.47 6.07 18.76
C TRP A 510 6.36 6.77 19.56
N ASN A 511 6.61 7.99 20.08
CA ASN A 511 5.67 8.79 20.84
C ASN A 511 6.07 10.27 20.81
N ARG A 512 5.25 11.14 21.41
CA ARG A 512 5.52 12.56 21.57
C ARG A 512 5.60 12.97 23.03
N THR A 513 6.43 13.98 23.32
CA THR A 513 6.41 14.70 24.59
C THR A 513 5.11 15.51 24.73
N GLU A 514 4.85 16.04 25.92
CA GLU A 514 3.77 17.00 26.17
C GLU A 514 3.89 18.26 25.30
N THR A 515 5.13 18.66 24.97
CA THR A 515 5.40 19.79 24.06
C THR A 515 5.30 19.44 22.58
N GLY A 516 4.93 18.21 22.23
CA GLY A 516 4.73 17.75 20.87
C GLY A 516 5.98 17.27 20.14
N LYS A 517 7.16 17.31 20.74
CA LYS A 517 8.40 16.79 20.15
C LYS A 517 8.39 15.27 20.10
N TRP A 518 9.00 14.68 19.06
CA TRP A 518 9.13 13.24 18.94
C TRP A 518 10.10 12.64 19.98
N LEU A 519 9.71 11.50 20.53
CA LEU A 519 10.57 10.63 21.34
C LEU A 519 11.08 9.49 20.45
N TYR A 520 12.39 9.35 20.36
CA TYR A 520 13.04 8.34 19.53
C TYR A 520 13.68 7.21 20.33
N MET A 521 14.05 7.43 21.60
CA MET A 521 14.58 6.36 22.47
C MET A 521 13.41 5.52 22.98
N ILE A 522 13.24 4.29 22.46
CA ILE A 522 12.11 3.41 22.82
C ILE A 522 12.43 2.49 24.00
N ASP A 523 13.70 2.14 24.18
CA ASP A 523 14.21 1.34 25.32
C ASP A 523 15.35 2.11 25.96
N GLU A 524 15.03 2.90 26.98
CA GLU A 524 15.99 3.73 27.73
C GLU A 524 17.09 2.91 28.41
N PRO A 525 16.76 1.76 29.10
CA PRO A 525 17.79 0.94 29.74
C PRO A 525 18.83 0.38 28.77
N ASN A 526 18.41 -0.08 27.60
CA ASN A 526 19.30 -0.68 26.60
C ASN A 526 19.77 0.33 25.54
N ARG A 527 19.36 1.60 25.64
CA ARG A 527 19.68 2.66 24.68
C ARG A 527 19.34 2.29 23.24
N ILE A 528 18.13 1.74 23.02
CA ILE A 528 17.62 1.38 21.70
C ILE A 528 16.80 2.53 21.14
N GLY A 529 17.23 3.05 19.99
CA GLY A 529 16.50 4.06 19.23
C GLY A 529 15.48 3.42 18.28
N TYR A 530 14.37 4.11 18.06
CA TYR A 530 13.35 3.76 17.05
C TYR A 530 13.05 4.98 16.20
N VAL A 531 13.27 4.84 14.90
CA VAL A 531 13.01 5.90 13.91
C VAL A 531 12.13 5.33 12.80
N ARG A 532 10.96 5.93 12.60
CA ARG A 532 10.05 5.59 11.51
C ARG A 532 10.21 6.59 10.37
N VAL A 533 10.55 6.09 9.18
CA VAL A 533 10.65 6.87 7.94
C VAL A 533 9.36 6.69 7.14
N THR A 534 8.59 7.76 6.97
CA THR A 534 7.27 7.72 6.32
C THR A 534 7.32 7.99 4.81
N GLY A 535 8.44 8.50 4.31
CA GLY A 535 8.69 8.79 2.90
C GLY A 535 10.12 9.25 2.68
N PHE A 536 10.53 9.39 1.42
CA PHE A 536 11.86 9.87 1.04
C PHE A 536 11.73 11.17 0.24
N SER A 537 11.93 12.29 0.90
CA SER A 537 11.99 13.65 0.32
C SER A 537 13.44 14.16 0.28
N SER A 538 13.67 15.36 -0.24
CA SER A 538 14.96 16.06 -0.22
C SER A 538 15.52 16.25 1.19
N GLU A 539 14.64 16.36 2.20
CA GLU A 539 15.03 16.70 3.57
C GLU A 539 15.23 15.45 4.46
N THR A 540 14.80 14.26 4.01
CA THR A 540 14.79 13.04 4.85
C THR A 540 16.18 12.70 5.40
N ALA A 541 17.23 12.81 4.58
CA ALA A 541 18.58 12.48 4.99
C ALA A 541 19.14 13.47 6.03
N SER A 542 18.84 14.76 5.89
CA SER A 542 19.24 15.79 6.86
C SER A 542 18.43 15.69 8.16
N GLU A 543 17.12 15.41 8.09
CA GLU A 543 16.30 15.12 9.27
C GLU A 543 16.85 13.91 10.03
N LEU A 544 17.23 12.84 9.31
CA LEU A 544 17.78 11.63 9.92
C LEU A 544 19.12 11.90 10.61
N GLU A 545 19.98 12.72 10.00
CA GLU A 545 21.25 13.16 10.58
C GLU A 545 21.06 13.80 11.94
N GLU A 546 20.11 14.74 12.05
CA GLU A 546 19.80 15.43 13.30
C GLU A 546 19.28 14.47 14.37
N VAL A 547 18.39 13.54 13.99
CA VAL A 547 17.84 12.53 14.89
C VAL A 547 18.93 11.59 15.39
N LEU A 548 19.80 11.09 14.51
CA LEU A 548 20.88 10.18 14.87
C LEU A 548 21.90 10.84 15.80
N LYS A 549 22.34 12.06 15.49
CA LYS A 549 23.22 12.84 16.39
C LYS A 549 22.62 13.05 17.77
N ASN A 550 21.33 13.34 17.83
CA ASN A 550 20.63 13.50 19.10
C ASN A 550 20.59 12.18 19.90
N LEU A 551 20.25 11.06 19.24
CA LEU A 551 20.25 9.74 19.86
C LEU A 551 21.65 9.30 20.31
N GLU A 552 22.68 9.53 19.50
CA GLU A 552 24.08 9.24 19.83
C GLU A 552 24.57 10.07 21.01
N GLY A 553 24.15 11.34 21.07
CA GLY A 553 24.39 12.20 22.25
C GLY A 553 23.71 11.69 23.52
N GLN A 554 22.64 10.92 23.40
CA GLN A 554 21.98 10.21 24.50
C GLN A 554 22.57 8.82 24.77
N GLY A 555 23.59 8.40 24.03
CA GLY A 555 24.30 7.13 24.21
C GLY A 555 23.66 5.96 23.45
N LEU A 556 23.09 6.18 22.26
CA LEU A 556 22.53 5.15 21.40
C LEU A 556 23.44 3.91 21.30
N GLN A 557 22.88 2.74 21.54
CA GLN A 557 23.59 1.47 21.43
C GLN A 557 23.07 0.61 20.27
N ALA A 558 21.82 0.80 19.84
CA ALA A 558 21.21 0.06 18.75
C ALA A 558 20.05 0.85 18.14
N LEU A 559 19.73 0.59 16.86
CA LEU A 559 18.71 1.30 16.11
C LEU A 559 17.70 0.36 15.45
N ILE A 560 16.42 0.65 15.61
CA ILE A 560 15.34 0.10 14.80
C ILE A 560 14.89 1.17 13.81
N LEU A 561 15.04 0.88 12.51
CA LEU A 561 14.56 1.73 11.42
C LEU A 561 13.25 1.15 10.86
N ASP A 562 12.16 1.86 11.02
CA ASP A 562 10.85 1.37 10.55
C ASP A 562 10.49 1.97 9.18
N LEU A 563 10.48 1.11 8.16
CA LEU A 563 10.12 1.44 6.78
C LEU A 563 8.73 0.91 6.40
N ARG A 564 7.98 0.37 7.35
CA ARG A 564 6.63 -0.13 7.08
C ARG A 564 5.71 1.01 6.63
N PHE A 565 4.84 0.72 5.66
CA PHE A 565 3.92 1.69 5.04
C PHE A 565 4.59 2.85 4.29
N ASN A 566 5.91 2.81 4.11
CA ASN A 566 6.66 3.78 3.33
C ASN A 566 6.70 3.35 1.85
N THR A 567 5.94 4.00 1.01
CA THR A 567 5.82 3.70 -0.44
C THR A 567 7.02 4.18 -1.27
N GLY A 568 8.05 4.74 -0.61
CA GLY A 568 9.27 5.22 -1.24
C GLY A 568 9.34 6.74 -1.35
N GLY A 569 9.90 7.22 -2.44
CA GLY A 569 10.15 8.63 -2.73
C GLY A 569 11.36 8.81 -3.63
N LEU A 570 12.18 9.82 -3.36
CA LEU A 570 13.35 10.18 -4.15
C LEU A 570 14.46 9.13 -4.05
N LEU A 571 15.00 8.72 -5.20
CA LEU A 571 16.16 7.81 -5.29
C LEU A 571 17.40 8.40 -4.58
N THR A 572 17.65 9.69 -4.78
CA THR A 572 18.78 10.41 -4.15
C THR A 572 18.69 10.34 -2.64
N SER A 573 17.51 10.55 -2.08
CA SER A 573 17.27 10.47 -0.64
C SER A 573 17.50 9.05 -0.09
N ALA A 574 17.08 8.01 -0.82
CA ALA A 574 17.38 6.62 -0.41
C ALA A 574 18.88 6.32 -0.40
N ILE A 575 19.61 6.84 -1.38
CA ILE A 575 21.06 6.72 -1.45
C ILE A 575 21.70 7.42 -0.24
N GLU A 576 21.35 8.68 0.02
CA GLU A 576 21.89 9.47 1.12
C GLU A 576 21.59 8.86 2.51
N VAL A 577 20.37 8.32 2.69
CA VAL A 577 20.00 7.59 3.92
C VAL A 577 20.81 6.32 4.08
N SER A 578 21.03 5.56 3.02
CA SER A 578 21.84 4.32 3.07
C SER A 578 23.31 4.62 3.34
N ASP A 579 23.83 5.69 2.74
CA ASP A 579 25.24 6.12 2.87
C ASP A 579 25.61 6.47 4.33
N LYS A 580 24.64 6.94 5.13
CA LYS A 580 24.83 7.18 6.57
C LYS A 580 25.23 5.94 7.38
N PHE A 581 24.98 4.75 6.86
CA PHE A 581 25.20 3.49 7.56
C PHE A 581 26.23 2.57 6.88
N LEU A 582 26.70 2.92 5.69
CA LEU A 582 27.64 2.14 4.89
C LEU A 582 28.93 2.93 4.66
N LYS A 583 30.09 2.31 4.92
CA LYS A 583 31.39 2.96 4.75
C LYS A 583 31.94 2.86 3.33
N GLU A 584 31.64 1.77 2.65
CA GLU A 584 32.18 1.43 1.33
C GLU A 584 31.27 0.47 0.59
N GLY A 585 31.56 0.24 -0.66
CA GLY A 585 30.81 -0.66 -1.53
C GLY A 585 29.70 0.07 -2.28
N THR A 586 28.89 -0.68 -3.00
CA THR A 586 27.77 -0.15 -3.79
C THR A 586 26.51 -0.07 -2.94
N ILE A 587 25.78 1.04 -3.00
CA ILE A 587 24.43 1.16 -2.42
C ILE A 587 23.41 0.64 -3.42
N VAL A 588 23.42 1.19 -4.65
CA VAL A 588 22.48 0.84 -5.71
C VAL A 588 23.07 1.19 -7.08
N THR A 589 22.70 0.41 -8.10
CA THR A 589 22.92 0.78 -9.50
C THR A 589 21.60 0.85 -10.23
N THR A 590 21.45 1.77 -11.19
CA THR A 590 20.32 1.78 -12.10
C THR A 590 20.78 1.49 -13.52
N ARG A 591 20.06 0.60 -14.22
CA ARG A 591 20.44 0.16 -15.57
C ARG A 591 19.28 0.32 -16.55
N SER A 592 19.60 0.93 -17.67
CA SER A 592 18.70 1.06 -18.82
C SER A 592 19.22 0.17 -19.98
N PRO A 593 18.34 -0.46 -20.75
CA PRO A 593 18.74 -1.23 -21.91
C PRO A 593 19.34 -0.38 -23.04
N TYR A 594 19.10 0.95 -23.02
CA TYR A 594 19.62 1.87 -24.04
C TYR A 594 20.94 2.53 -23.65
N ALA A 595 21.08 2.90 -22.37
CA ALA A 595 22.22 3.69 -21.90
C ALA A 595 23.15 2.90 -20.94
N GLY A 596 22.88 1.61 -20.69
CA GLY A 596 23.65 0.83 -19.73
C GLY A 596 23.42 1.31 -18.30
N VAL A 597 24.50 1.53 -17.56
CA VAL A 597 24.44 2.05 -16.19
C VAL A 597 24.14 3.55 -16.24
N LEU A 598 22.99 3.96 -15.67
CA LEU A 598 22.58 5.37 -15.55
C LEU A 598 23.09 5.98 -14.24
N THR A 599 23.00 5.22 -13.16
CA THR A 599 23.45 5.65 -11.84
C THR A 599 24.28 4.52 -11.23
N TYR A 600 25.42 4.90 -10.68
CA TYR A 600 26.21 4.07 -9.79
C TYR A 600 26.41 4.88 -8.50
N ALA A 601 25.86 4.39 -7.41
CA ALA A 601 25.92 5.06 -6.12
C ALA A 601 26.83 4.25 -5.17
N PRO A 602 28.09 4.66 -4.96
CA PRO A 602 28.94 4.08 -3.96
C PRO A 602 28.59 4.62 -2.57
N ALA A 603 28.93 3.87 -1.55
CA ALA A 603 28.94 4.34 -0.16
C ALA A 603 30.25 5.04 0.16
N HIS A 604 30.22 5.95 1.15
CA HIS A 604 31.36 6.75 1.56
C HIS A 604 31.56 6.67 3.07
N GLU A 605 32.82 6.50 3.50
CA GLU A 605 33.17 6.46 4.95
C GLU A 605 32.93 7.80 5.65
N LYS A 606 33.05 8.91 4.90
CA LYS A 606 32.85 10.24 5.45
C LYS A 606 31.40 10.42 5.93
N ASP A 607 31.23 10.88 7.16
CA ASP A 607 29.93 11.13 7.80
C ASP A 607 29.09 9.86 8.02
N THR A 608 29.72 8.67 7.97
CA THR A 608 29.08 7.40 8.34
C THR A 608 28.95 7.28 9.85
N HIS A 609 27.74 6.95 10.32
CA HIS A 609 27.46 6.74 11.73
C HIS A 609 28.13 5.48 12.29
N PRO A 610 28.33 5.37 13.61
CA PRO A 610 28.93 4.20 14.24
C PRO A 610 28.22 2.90 13.88
N ASN A 611 28.96 1.80 13.85
CA ASN A 611 28.40 0.49 13.48
C ASN A 611 27.65 -0.16 14.65
N TYR A 612 26.66 0.54 15.21
CA TYR A 612 25.75 -0.05 16.20
C TYR A 612 24.80 -1.06 15.56
N PRO A 613 24.36 -2.10 16.31
CA PRO A 613 23.35 -3.05 15.86
C PRO A 613 22.12 -2.39 15.23
N MET A 614 21.62 -2.95 14.13
CA MET A 614 20.47 -2.41 13.40
C MET A 614 19.48 -3.49 13.03
N VAL A 615 18.19 -3.16 13.17
CA VAL A 615 17.04 -3.89 12.63
C VAL A 615 16.23 -2.95 11.75
N ILE A 616 15.73 -3.45 10.64
CA ILE A 616 14.80 -2.71 9.76
C ILE A 616 13.47 -3.43 9.74
N LEU A 617 12.38 -2.71 10.04
CA LEU A 617 11.03 -3.23 9.91
C LEU A 617 10.50 -2.93 8.51
N ILE A 618 9.98 -3.96 7.84
CA ILE A 618 9.42 -3.86 6.49
C ILE A 618 8.05 -4.54 6.41
N ASN A 619 7.23 -4.12 5.44
CA ASN A 619 5.97 -4.78 5.11
C ASN A 619 5.61 -4.65 3.63
N TYR A 620 4.50 -5.22 3.22
CA TYR A 620 4.00 -5.21 1.83
C TYR A 620 3.83 -3.80 1.22
N SER A 621 3.73 -2.76 2.02
CA SER A 621 3.65 -1.37 1.57
C SER A 621 5.01 -0.67 1.50
N SER A 622 6.08 -1.32 1.99
CA SER A 622 7.45 -0.83 1.79
C SER A 622 7.80 -0.99 0.31
N ALA A 623 8.03 0.12 -0.41
CA ALA A 623 8.23 0.08 -1.87
C ALA A 623 9.35 1.03 -2.33
N SER A 624 9.93 0.75 -3.52
CA SER A 624 10.83 1.66 -4.23
C SER A 624 12.05 2.09 -3.39
N ALA A 625 12.16 3.38 -2.99
CA ALA A 625 13.24 3.89 -2.14
C ALA A 625 13.39 3.12 -0.82
N SER A 626 12.28 2.68 -0.20
CA SER A 626 12.31 1.81 0.98
C SER A 626 12.98 0.46 0.68
N GLU A 627 12.72 -0.10 -0.51
CA GLU A 627 13.34 -1.36 -0.93
C GLU A 627 14.83 -1.20 -1.25
N ILE A 628 15.23 -0.01 -1.70
CA ILE A 628 16.66 0.32 -1.90
C ILE A 628 17.36 0.36 -0.54
N VAL A 629 16.83 1.10 0.44
CA VAL A 629 17.42 1.21 1.78
C VAL A 629 17.45 -0.15 2.47
N ALA A 630 16.33 -0.87 2.53
CA ALA A 630 16.26 -2.19 3.15
C ALA A 630 17.20 -3.19 2.46
N GLY A 631 17.14 -3.23 1.12
CA GLY A 631 17.94 -4.13 0.31
C GLY A 631 19.43 -3.82 0.37
N ALA A 632 19.85 -2.55 0.36
CA ALA A 632 21.26 -2.18 0.45
C ALA A 632 21.85 -2.53 1.82
N LEU A 633 21.14 -2.21 2.91
CA LEU A 633 21.64 -2.43 4.27
C LEU A 633 21.62 -3.90 4.69
N ALA A 634 20.67 -4.69 4.18
CA ALA A 634 20.60 -6.11 4.49
C ALA A 634 21.30 -7.00 3.46
N ASP A 635 21.75 -6.45 2.32
CA ASP A 635 22.46 -7.24 1.31
C ASP A 635 23.67 -7.97 1.95
N LYS A 636 23.86 -9.22 1.53
CA LYS A 636 24.97 -10.08 2.02
C LYS A 636 26.36 -9.46 1.87
N THR A 637 26.53 -8.50 0.97
CA THR A 637 27.79 -7.76 0.79
C THR A 637 28.05 -6.79 1.91
N HIS A 638 27.01 -6.23 2.52
CA HIS A 638 27.11 -5.28 3.63
C HIS A 638 26.75 -5.89 4.99
N ASN A 639 25.70 -6.74 5.01
CA ASN A 639 25.20 -7.39 6.23
C ASN A 639 25.01 -6.43 7.42
N ARG A 640 24.52 -5.20 7.11
CA ARG A 640 24.47 -4.10 8.08
C ARG A 640 23.26 -4.18 9.00
N ALA A 641 22.14 -4.74 8.51
CA ALA A 641 20.89 -4.82 9.23
C ALA A 641 20.23 -6.19 9.07
N VAL A 642 19.35 -6.56 10.03
CA VAL A 642 18.43 -7.70 9.92
C VAL A 642 17.05 -7.17 9.61
N LEU A 643 16.37 -7.77 8.63
CA LEU A 643 15.03 -7.39 8.22
C LEU A 643 13.98 -8.20 8.98
N VAL A 644 13.01 -7.53 9.57
CA VAL A 644 11.90 -8.15 10.31
C VAL A 644 10.56 -7.66 9.76
N GLY A 645 9.61 -8.53 9.61
CA GLY A 645 8.26 -8.17 9.21
C GLY A 645 7.72 -9.00 8.06
N ASP A 646 7.24 -8.36 7.00
CA ASP A 646 6.66 -9.02 5.84
C ASP A 646 7.38 -8.57 4.56
N ARG A 647 7.23 -9.38 3.49
CA ARG A 647 7.83 -9.11 2.19
C ARG A 647 7.35 -7.79 1.60
N THR A 648 8.27 -7.02 1.00
CA THR A 648 8.00 -5.72 0.40
C THR A 648 7.19 -5.81 -0.90
N HIS A 649 6.83 -4.66 -1.45
CA HIS A 649 5.96 -4.52 -2.62
C HIS A 649 6.53 -5.14 -3.91
N GLY A 650 7.82 -4.98 -4.15
CA GLY A 650 8.47 -5.42 -5.39
C GLY A 650 8.46 -4.37 -6.51
N LYS A 651 8.78 -3.10 -6.19
CA LYS A 651 8.91 -2.05 -7.21
C LYS A 651 10.38 -1.78 -7.54
N GLY A 652 10.95 -2.61 -8.43
CA GLY A 652 12.35 -2.47 -8.89
C GLY A 652 12.54 -1.53 -10.09
N SER A 653 11.52 -0.75 -10.47
CA SER A 653 11.55 0.13 -11.63
C SER A 653 11.87 1.57 -11.27
N VAL A 654 12.65 2.23 -12.12
CA VAL A 654 12.97 3.67 -12.07
C VAL A 654 12.18 4.40 -13.14
N GLN A 655 11.48 5.47 -12.74
CA GLN A 655 10.69 6.28 -13.65
C GLN A 655 11.46 7.53 -14.06
N GLY A 656 11.43 7.81 -15.37
CA GLY A 656 11.76 9.11 -15.96
C GLY A 656 10.52 9.97 -16.07
N ILE A 657 10.73 11.30 -16.10
CA ILE A 657 9.68 12.28 -16.35
C ILE A 657 10.15 13.14 -17.51
N THR A 658 9.30 13.25 -18.54
CA THR A 658 9.54 14.13 -19.69
C THR A 658 8.35 15.04 -19.85
N HIS A 659 8.60 16.31 -20.22
CA HIS A 659 7.59 17.34 -20.36
C HIS A 659 7.11 17.45 -21.80
N TYR A 660 5.79 17.50 -21.97
CA TYR A 660 5.19 17.91 -23.25
C TYR A 660 5.60 19.36 -23.58
N PRO A 661 5.73 19.72 -24.86
CA PRO A 661 6.11 21.10 -25.25
C PRO A 661 5.33 22.16 -24.46
N ARG A 662 6.02 23.19 -23.98
CA ARG A 662 5.51 24.25 -23.10
C ARG A 662 5.06 23.81 -21.70
N GLY A 663 5.40 22.58 -21.27
CA GLY A 663 5.09 22.08 -19.93
C GLY A 663 3.61 21.78 -19.66
N ALA A 664 2.79 21.71 -20.73
CA ALA A 664 1.34 21.55 -20.57
C ALA A 664 0.92 20.18 -20.02
N ALA A 665 1.75 19.15 -20.18
CA ALA A 665 1.56 17.82 -19.65
C ALA A 665 2.91 17.16 -19.37
N GLN A 666 2.93 16.03 -18.69
CA GLN A 666 4.15 15.24 -18.46
C GLN A 666 3.88 13.77 -18.73
N LEU A 667 4.88 13.07 -19.24
CA LEU A 667 4.90 11.62 -19.31
C LEU A 667 5.85 11.10 -18.24
N LYS A 668 5.32 10.33 -17.31
CA LYS A 668 6.10 9.54 -16.38
C LYS A 668 6.16 8.12 -16.92
N TYR A 669 7.35 7.56 -17.13
CA TYR A 669 7.53 6.26 -17.76
C TYR A 669 8.67 5.46 -17.14
N THR A 670 8.60 4.16 -17.21
CA THR A 670 9.68 3.28 -16.72
C THR A 670 10.85 3.31 -17.69
N MET A 671 12.02 3.80 -17.22
CA MET A 671 13.22 3.97 -18.04
C MET A 671 14.36 3.03 -17.65
N ALA A 672 14.36 2.49 -16.46
CA ALA A 672 15.43 1.66 -15.93
C ALA A 672 14.94 0.73 -14.81
N HIS A 673 15.81 -0.21 -14.43
CA HIS A 673 15.66 -0.98 -13.20
C HIS A 673 16.81 -0.70 -12.26
N TYR A 674 16.56 -0.76 -10.95
CA TYR A 674 17.62 -0.69 -9.97
C TYR A 674 18.05 -2.10 -9.52
N HIS A 675 19.35 -2.19 -9.21
CA HIS A 675 20.02 -3.39 -8.75
C HIS A 675 20.66 -3.12 -7.39
N LEU A 676 20.51 -4.06 -6.50
CA LEU A 676 21.09 -4.05 -5.16
C LEU A 676 22.60 -4.29 -5.22
N PRO A 677 23.33 -4.15 -4.11
CA PRO A 677 24.79 -4.36 -4.05
C PRO A 677 25.26 -5.71 -4.62
N SER A 678 24.51 -6.78 -4.38
CA SER A 678 24.77 -8.12 -4.94
C SER A 678 24.40 -8.28 -6.41
N ASP A 679 24.10 -7.20 -7.12
CA ASP A 679 23.63 -7.17 -8.51
C ASP A 679 22.23 -7.80 -8.73
N GLN A 680 21.51 -8.12 -7.66
CA GLN A 680 20.15 -8.63 -7.78
C GLN A 680 19.19 -7.51 -8.13
N ARG A 681 18.34 -7.74 -9.14
CA ARG A 681 17.24 -6.87 -9.47
C ARG A 681 16.06 -7.14 -8.55
N VAL A 682 15.46 -6.10 -7.99
CA VAL A 682 14.17 -6.22 -7.30
C VAL A 682 13.08 -6.51 -8.36
N LYS A 683 12.44 -7.66 -8.23
CA LYS A 683 11.41 -8.14 -9.17
C LYS A 683 10.03 -7.74 -8.69
N THR A 684 9.10 -7.59 -9.60
CA THR A 684 7.69 -7.43 -9.25
C THR A 684 7.07 -8.77 -8.85
N ARG A 685 5.99 -8.71 -8.07
CA ARG A 685 5.21 -9.90 -7.70
C ARG A 685 4.70 -10.62 -8.95
N GLU A 686 4.16 -9.87 -9.89
CA GLU A 686 3.61 -10.39 -11.13
C GLU A 686 4.66 -11.13 -12.00
N GLU A 687 5.89 -10.58 -12.10
CA GLU A 687 6.98 -11.23 -12.83
C GLU A 687 7.37 -12.57 -12.22
N THR A 688 7.39 -12.67 -10.89
CA THR A 688 7.81 -13.88 -10.17
C THR A 688 6.72 -14.92 -10.11
N GLU A 689 5.47 -14.53 -9.91
CA GLU A 689 4.32 -15.45 -9.90
C GLU A 689 4.10 -16.09 -11.28
N LYS A 690 4.31 -15.36 -12.38
CA LYS A 690 4.32 -15.93 -13.74
C LYS A 690 5.37 -17.01 -13.95
N GLN A 691 6.46 -16.97 -13.18
CA GLN A 691 7.53 -17.97 -13.19
C GLN A 691 7.32 -19.08 -12.14
N GLY A 692 6.21 -19.07 -11.41
CA GLY A 692 5.95 -19.99 -10.31
C GLY A 692 6.85 -19.78 -9.09
N LYS A 693 7.47 -18.58 -8.97
CA LYS A 693 8.37 -18.21 -7.88
C LYS A 693 7.68 -17.27 -6.91
N LYS A 694 8.31 -17.10 -5.73
CA LYS A 694 7.82 -16.23 -4.65
C LYS A 694 8.92 -15.28 -4.15
N ASP A 695 9.88 -14.93 -5.01
CA ASP A 695 11.07 -14.15 -4.68
C ASP A 695 10.99 -12.68 -5.18
N TRP A 696 9.78 -12.09 -5.16
CA TRP A 696 9.62 -10.66 -5.48
C TRP A 696 10.05 -9.76 -4.33
N GLY A 697 10.27 -8.48 -4.61
CA GLY A 697 10.61 -7.48 -3.59
C GLY A 697 11.81 -7.86 -2.75
N ILE A 698 11.83 -7.34 -1.53
CA ILE A 698 12.80 -7.70 -0.48
C ILE A 698 12.08 -8.58 0.53
N GLY A 699 12.60 -9.79 0.77
CA GLY A 699 12.08 -10.68 1.82
C GLY A 699 12.68 -10.31 3.17
N PRO A 700 11.94 -10.44 4.27
CA PRO A 700 12.51 -10.32 5.60
C PRO A 700 13.38 -11.54 5.94
N ASP A 701 14.38 -11.35 6.82
CA ASP A 701 15.14 -12.44 7.42
C ASP A 701 14.29 -13.17 8.46
N VAL A 702 13.45 -12.41 9.18
CA VAL A 702 12.49 -12.94 10.17
C VAL A 702 11.06 -12.51 9.77
N GLU A 703 10.31 -13.48 9.25
CA GLU A 703 8.95 -13.25 8.75
C GLU A 703 7.94 -13.26 9.89
N ILE A 704 7.21 -12.17 10.04
CA ILE A 704 6.12 -11.99 11.02
C ILE A 704 4.95 -11.33 10.29
N GLU A 705 4.03 -12.13 9.80
CA GLU A 705 2.81 -11.67 9.17
C GLU A 705 1.80 -11.24 10.23
N LEU A 706 1.27 -10.01 10.14
CA LEU A 706 0.24 -9.51 11.04
C LEU A 706 -1.16 -9.91 10.58
N THR A 707 -2.01 -10.30 11.51
CA THR A 707 -3.44 -10.39 11.25
C THR A 707 -4.07 -9.00 11.16
N SER A 708 -5.26 -8.91 10.55
CA SER A 708 -6.00 -7.64 10.43
C SER A 708 -6.26 -6.99 11.78
N ASP A 709 -6.54 -7.79 12.82
CA ASP A 709 -6.80 -7.30 14.18
C ASP A 709 -5.49 -6.83 14.86
N GLU A 710 -4.36 -7.53 14.67
CA GLU A 710 -3.04 -7.08 15.14
C GLU A 710 -2.63 -5.78 14.44
N LEU A 711 -2.79 -5.72 13.12
CA LEU A 711 -2.52 -4.52 12.34
C LEU A 711 -3.37 -3.33 12.82
N LYS A 712 -4.67 -3.53 13.01
CA LYS A 712 -5.56 -2.51 13.53
C LYS A 712 -5.12 -2.02 14.91
N LYS A 713 -4.85 -2.94 15.83
CA LYS A 713 -4.40 -2.61 17.19
C LYS A 713 -3.11 -1.80 17.18
N MET A 714 -2.13 -2.22 16.39
CA MET A 714 -0.86 -1.51 16.19
C MET A 714 -1.09 -0.09 15.67
N LEU A 715 -1.90 0.06 14.61
CA LEU A 715 -2.19 1.37 13.99
C LEU A 715 -2.99 2.29 14.93
N ASP A 716 -3.90 1.75 15.74
CA ASP A 716 -4.68 2.54 16.71
C ASP A 716 -3.76 3.10 17.81
N ILE A 717 -2.83 2.29 18.34
CA ILE A 717 -1.82 2.74 19.31
C ILE A 717 -0.86 3.75 18.68
N GLN A 718 -0.36 3.46 17.49
CA GLN A 718 0.54 4.35 16.78
C GLN A 718 -0.12 5.71 16.52
N ARG A 719 -1.39 5.73 16.10
CA ARG A 719 -2.17 6.95 15.93
C ARG A 719 -2.33 7.72 17.25
N GLY A 720 -2.64 7.03 18.35
CA GLY A 720 -2.71 7.64 19.68
C GLY A 720 -1.42 8.36 20.06
N ASN A 721 -0.27 7.75 19.75
CA ASN A 721 1.05 8.30 20.02
C ASN A 721 1.49 9.41 19.04
N ASP A 722 1.02 9.35 17.78
CA ASP A 722 1.39 10.31 16.73
C ASP A 722 0.66 11.65 16.81
N VAL A 723 -0.61 11.63 17.26
CA VAL A 723 -1.47 12.82 17.20
C VAL A 723 -0.90 13.96 18.03
N LEU A 724 -0.76 15.12 17.40
CA LEU A 724 -0.44 16.37 18.06
C LEU A 724 -1.75 17.04 18.49
N VAL A 725 -1.93 17.23 19.78
CA VAL A 725 -3.01 18.04 20.38
C VAL A 725 -2.47 19.38 20.83
N GLN A 726 -3.28 20.44 20.76
CA GLN A 726 -2.86 21.76 21.19
C GLN A 726 -2.80 21.84 22.72
N ALA A 727 -1.75 22.47 23.25
CA ALA A 727 -1.63 22.72 24.68
C ALA A 727 -2.78 23.63 25.15
N GLY A 728 -3.53 23.20 26.17
CA GLY A 728 -4.64 23.97 26.78
C GLY A 728 -6.02 23.33 26.62
N ARG A 729 -6.09 22.11 26.10
CA ARG A 729 -7.34 21.34 26.09
C ARG A 729 -7.73 20.93 27.51
N ASP A 730 -9.01 21.00 27.81
CA ASP A 730 -9.55 20.49 29.07
C ASP A 730 -9.09 19.01 29.27
N PRO A 731 -8.40 18.68 30.38
CA PRO A 731 -7.97 17.32 30.68
C PRO A 731 -9.12 16.30 30.71
N ASN A 732 -10.37 16.77 30.92
CA ASN A 732 -11.57 15.93 30.93
C ASN A 732 -12.24 15.77 29.56
N SER A 733 -11.83 16.50 28.50
CA SER A 733 -12.24 16.19 27.15
C SER A 733 -11.57 14.88 26.76
N ALA A 734 -12.28 13.95 26.10
CA ALA A 734 -11.78 12.61 25.71
C ALA A 734 -10.35 12.71 25.16
N SER A 735 -9.38 12.63 26.08
CA SER A 735 -7.96 12.78 25.76
C SER A 735 -7.52 11.58 24.94
N LEU A 736 -6.91 11.84 23.82
CA LEU A 736 -6.21 10.78 23.07
C LEU A 736 -5.22 10.10 24.03
N LYS A 737 -5.46 8.82 24.29
CA LYS A 737 -4.63 8.04 25.20
C LYS A 737 -3.25 7.90 24.60
N ARG A 738 -2.23 8.45 25.25
CA ARG A 738 -0.82 8.15 24.98
C ARG A 738 -0.50 6.78 25.54
N HIS A 739 0.27 6.02 24.80
CA HIS A 739 0.66 4.67 25.18
C HIS A 739 2.15 4.65 25.56
N SER A 740 2.50 3.85 26.57
CA SER A 740 3.87 3.62 26.99
C SER A 740 4.66 2.86 25.91
N ALA A 741 5.98 2.84 26.00
CA ALA A 741 6.84 2.04 25.15
C ALA A 741 6.49 0.54 25.23
N GLN A 742 6.20 0.07 26.46
CA GLN A 742 5.80 -1.32 26.69
C GLN A 742 4.47 -1.66 26.01
N GLU A 743 3.43 -0.80 26.13
CA GLU A 743 2.15 -0.98 25.44
C GLU A 743 2.33 -0.94 23.91
N THR A 744 3.21 -0.04 23.41
CA THR A 744 3.50 0.09 21.98
C THR A 744 4.16 -1.18 21.43
N VAL A 745 5.17 -1.71 22.11
CA VAL A 745 5.83 -2.96 21.72
C VAL A 745 4.89 -4.16 21.84
N ALA A 746 4.10 -4.25 22.93
CA ALA A 746 3.18 -5.37 23.14
C ALA A 746 2.00 -5.41 22.14
N ALA A 747 1.70 -4.30 21.49
CA ALA A 747 0.66 -4.23 20.47
C ALA A 747 1.16 -4.50 19.04
N ASP A 748 2.46 -4.57 18.86
CA ASP A 748 3.12 -4.70 17.55
C ASP A 748 4.07 -5.92 17.55
N PRO A 749 3.60 -7.09 17.12
CA PRO A 749 4.42 -8.31 17.09
C PRO A 749 5.71 -8.17 16.26
N GLN A 750 5.69 -7.40 15.16
CA GLN A 750 6.88 -7.18 14.33
C GLN A 750 7.91 -6.35 15.11
N LEU A 751 7.49 -5.29 15.78
CA LEU A 751 8.36 -4.48 16.63
C LEU A 751 8.85 -5.28 17.84
N ALA A 752 7.99 -6.09 18.47
CA ALA A 752 8.36 -6.93 19.60
C ALA A 752 9.48 -7.92 19.22
N VAL A 753 9.33 -8.62 18.08
CA VAL A 753 10.36 -9.52 17.57
C VAL A 753 11.61 -8.74 17.14
N GLY A 754 11.45 -7.58 16.49
CA GLY A 754 12.57 -6.67 16.19
C GLY A 754 13.38 -6.28 17.42
N MET A 755 12.72 -6.02 18.57
CA MET A 755 13.37 -5.76 19.85
C MET A 755 14.16 -6.97 20.38
N LEU A 756 13.66 -8.20 20.17
CA LEU A 756 14.39 -9.41 20.55
C LEU A 756 15.64 -9.62 19.68
N ILE A 757 15.52 -9.42 18.37
CA ILE A 757 16.66 -9.49 17.43
C ILE A 757 17.72 -8.44 17.79
N ILE A 758 17.32 -7.19 18.06
CA ILE A 758 18.28 -6.13 18.40
C ILE A 758 19.01 -6.42 19.72
N LYS A 759 18.30 -6.97 20.72
CA LYS A 759 18.91 -7.41 21.98
C LYS A 759 19.89 -8.56 21.76
N THR A 760 19.58 -9.50 20.87
CA THR A 760 20.52 -10.56 20.46
C THR A 760 21.78 -9.98 19.84
N LYS A 761 21.66 -8.99 18.95
CA LYS A 761 22.82 -8.30 18.35
C LYS A 761 23.65 -7.53 19.39
N LEU A 762 23.02 -6.96 20.41
CA LEU A 762 23.74 -6.31 21.53
C LEU A 762 24.55 -7.33 22.36
N ILE A 763 24.01 -8.53 22.60
CA ILE A 763 24.72 -9.62 23.27
C ILE A 763 25.93 -10.05 22.43
N GLU A 764 25.78 -10.24 21.14
CA GLU A 764 26.87 -10.59 20.22
C GLU A 764 27.95 -9.53 20.18
N ALA A 765 27.58 -8.25 20.10
CA ALA A 765 28.52 -7.12 20.11
C ALA A 765 29.32 -7.04 21.43
N GLN A 766 28.68 -7.31 22.58
CA GLN A 766 29.34 -7.37 23.88
C GLN A 766 30.40 -8.51 23.95
N LEU A 767 30.05 -9.68 23.37
CA LEU A 767 31.00 -10.80 23.30
C LEU A 767 32.22 -10.48 22.44
N ALA A 768 32.01 -9.85 21.29
CA ALA A 768 33.09 -9.43 20.40
C ALA A 768 34.01 -8.41 21.08
N ALA A 769 33.47 -7.45 21.84
CA ALA A 769 34.23 -6.48 22.60
C ALA A 769 35.05 -7.13 23.72
N LEU A 770 34.50 -8.10 24.46
CA LEU A 770 35.21 -8.86 25.50
C LEU A 770 36.34 -9.69 24.89
N ALA A 771 36.10 -10.35 23.75
CA ALA A 771 37.13 -11.13 23.05
C ALA A 771 38.30 -10.25 22.53
N ALA A 772 38.01 -8.99 22.20
CA ALA A 772 39.00 -8.00 21.77
C ALA A 772 39.76 -7.32 22.94
N GLY A 773 39.53 -7.71 24.20
CA GLY A 773 40.18 -7.14 25.39
C GLY A 773 39.73 -5.71 25.72
N GLN A 774 38.66 -5.22 25.13
CA GLN A 774 38.11 -3.89 25.38
C GLN A 774 37.19 -3.92 26.61
N THR A 775 37.73 -3.63 27.79
CA THR A 775 36.94 -3.40 29.00
C THR A 775 36.26 -2.04 28.95
N ARG A 776 35.10 -1.93 28.30
CA ARG A 776 34.17 -0.83 28.58
C ARG A 776 33.16 -1.31 29.64
N PRO A 777 33.05 -0.61 30.79
CA PRO A 777 32.03 -0.93 31.76
C PRO A 777 30.67 -0.51 31.19
N VAL A 778 29.92 -1.45 30.63
CA VAL A 778 28.47 -1.31 30.53
C VAL A 778 27.91 -1.50 31.93
N SER A 779 27.29 -0.44 32.47
CA SER A 779 26.69 -0.41 33.80
C SER A 779 25.84 -1.67 34.02
N ALA A 780 26.25 -2.54 34.93
CA ALA A 780 25.56 -3.79 35.31
C ALA A 780 24.23 -3.57 36.05
N LYS A 781 23.65 -2.35 36.02
CA LYS A 781 22.38 -1.98 36.65
C LYS A 781 21.18 -1.85 35.71
N ALA A 782 21.36 -2.15 34.44
CA ALA A 782 20.31 -1.89 33.41
C ALA A 782 19.99 -3.11 32.51
N LEU A 783 20.15 -4.31 33.03
CA LEU A 783 19.73 -5.53 32.32
C LEU A 783 18.96 -6.44 33.25
#